data_fb8efba1e94d91c00919c499fbd15517
#
_entry.id   fb8efba1e94d91c00919c499fbd15517
#
_cell.length_a   1.000
_cell.length_b   1.000
_cell.length_c   1.000
_cell.angle_alpha   90.00
_cell.angle_beta   90.00
_cell.angle_gamma   90.00
#
_symmetry.space_group_name_H-M   'P 1'
#
loop_
_entity.id
_entity.type
_entity.pdbx_description
1 polymer ?
#
loop_
_entity_poly.entity_id
_entity_poly.type
_entity_poly.pdbx_seq_one_letter_code
_entity_poly.pdbx_strand_id
1 'polypeptide(L)'
;MFGGGDRNLALDEAAKLTPGPPPGAPYSVPVPGSEKPGRTPVYRHWRRKDEGPVMTLDPSIATVHDFFEQSAKRIPPKRCLGHRPYDRATQTFGPYVWQTYEQVHKRRANFGVGLVTLMESVGVTGVQHGVGLWCQNRPEWQIVDLGCVSQSLYSVSIYDTLGPDTTEYIINHASLTAVCSSLNHIPTLLKLAPRCPSMKIIISMDPLTEGSELPGLSKKDILNAMAAENGVQIHYIQDVEALGEASPRPYHAPKPSDTVTINYTSGTTGNPKGVILTHANAVAAASSSFTISKQGKDDIVISYLPLAHIFERITEQSALWGGSAIGYFHGNVLELVDDMKLLRPTIFNSVPRLFNRFGGAIKAASVEAPGFKGALSRHVVNQKLANINAKEPGKASNTHMLYDRIWARKVSGALGLDRASTMVSGSAPLDPGLHQFLRVVFANHFPQGYGLTETYAVALAQTVGDFSAGNCGAVTVANECCLEDVADMEYTSQDKPYPRGELLVRGPTVFKEYYKNPEDTAKSFTEDGWFKTGDIVSIDELGRFRVIDRRKNVLKLAQGEYISPERIENVYLANAPYLGQAYVHGDSSQSNLVSIFGIQPDMFSAFLEKSVGVKIKDTDLKALEAAAQEQKVRSAVLKELMKVGKKAKFNSYEHVRNVRLMLEPFSIENELLTPTLKLKRPQTAKKYRDVIDEMYAEIEQQGTPAKAKL
;
A
#
# COMPACT_ATOMS: atom_id res chain seq x y z
N MET A 1 -41.71 -16.61 6.10
CA MET A 1 -40.82 -16.22 5.00
C MET A 1 -39.81 -15.19 5.51
N PHE A 2 -38.72 -15.66 6.14
CA PHE A 2 -37.62 -14.83 6.64
C PHE A 2 -36.33 -15.37 6.02
N GLY A 3 -35.96 -14.90 4.84
CA GLY A 3 -34.77 -15.41 4.15
C GLY A 3 -34.18 -14.50 3.07
N GLY A 4 -34.62 -13.24 2.95
CA GLY A 4 -34.13 -12.33 1.88
C GLY A 4 -33.25 -11.16 2.33
N GLY A 5 -33.12 -10.89 3.64
CA GLY A 5 -32.54 -9.63 4.14
C GLY A 5 -31.01 -9.59 4.27
N ASP A 6 -30.32 -10.72 4.23
CA ASP A 6 -28.88 -10.79 4.60
C ASP A 6 -27.93 -11.09 3.43
N ARG A 7 -28.46 -11.23 2.22
CA ARG A 7 -27.72 -11.59 1.02
C ARG A 7 -26.98 -10.37 0.42
N ASN A 8 -25.72 -10.55 0.03
CA ASN A 8 -24.94 -9.58 -0.72
C ASN A 8 -24.70 -10.11 -2.15
N LEU A 9 -25.40 -9.54 -3.12
CA LEU A 9 -25.35 -9.98 -4.51
C LEU A 9 -23.94 -9.89 -5.09
N ALA A 10 -23.19 -8.83 -4.77
CA ALA A 10 -21.84 -8.65 -5.26
C ALA A 10 -20.89 -9.76 -4.81
N LEU A 11 -21.02 -10.24 -3.56
CA LEU A 11 -20.21 -11.36 -3.06
C LEU A 11 -20.61 -12.69 -3.71
N ASP A 12 -21.89 -12.89 -4.02
CA ASP A 12 -22.35 -14.09 -4.73
C ASP A 12 -21.83 -14.12 -6.17
N GLU A 13 -21.86 -12.99 -6.87
CA GLU A 13 -21.30 -12.87 -8.23
C GLU A 13 -19.77 -12.97 -8.22
N ALA A 14 -19.09 -12.35 -7.25
CA ALA A 14 -17.65 -12.51 -7.08
C ALA A 14 -17.26 -13.97 -6.91
N ALA A 15 -18.02 -14.75 -6.13
CA ALA A 15 -17.74 -16.16 -5.90
C ALA A 15 -17.74 -17.01 -7.18
N LYS A 16 -18.44 -16.60 -8.23
CA LYS A 16 -18.41 -17.25 -9.55
C LYS A 16 -17.14 -16.93 -10.34
N LEU A 17 -16.54 -15.76 -10.09
CA LEU A 17 -15.34 -15.26 -10.78
C LEU A 17 -14.03 -15.60 -10.05
N THR A 18 -14.09 -15.83 -8.74
CA THR A 18 -12.94 -16.10 -7.87
C THR A 18 -12.14 -17.37 -8.22
N PRO A 19 -12.76 -18.53 -8.60
CA PRO A 19 -11.98 -19.72 -8.89
C PRO A 19 -11.02 -19.51 -10.06
N GLY A 20 -9.78 -19.99 -9.90
CA GLY A 20 -8.79 -20.02 -10.97
C GLY A 20 -9.24 -20.85 -12.19
N PRO A 21 -8.50 -20.79 -13.30
CA PRO A 21 -8.77 -21.61 -14.47
C PRO A 21 -8.52 -23.10 -14.18
N PRO A 22 -9.03 -24.01 -15.02
CA PRO A 22 -8.65 -25.40 -14.96
C PRO A 22 -7.13 -25.59 -14.94
N PRO A 23 -6.60 -26.62 -14.27
CA PRO A 23 -5.17 -26.86 -14.20
C PRO A 23 -4.49 -26.84 -15.59
N GLY A 24 -3.45 -26.01 -15.74
CA GLY A 24 -2.73 -25.84 -16.99
C GLY A 24 -3.35 -24.86 -18.02
N ALA A 25 -4.54 -24.35 -17.76
CA ALA A 25 -5.15 -23.32 -18.59
C ALA A 25 -4.67 -21.90 -18.18
N PRO A 26 -4.67 -20.92 -19.10
CA PRO A 26 -4.20 -19.58 -18.83
C PRO A 26 -5.12 -18.79 -17.89
N TYR A 27 -4.54 -17.96 -17.05
CA TYR A 27 -5.22 -17.05 -16.11
C TYR A 27 -5.71 -15.77 -16.80
N SER A 28 -4.92 -15.26 -17.76
CA SER A 28 -5.37 -14.23 -18.70
C SER A 28 -5.29 -14.77 -20.09
N VAL A 29 -6.27 -14.44 -20.90
CA VAL A 29 -6.39 -14.94 -22.27
C VAL A 29 -6.29 -13.80 -23.28
N PRO A 30 -5.60 -14.00 -24.42
CA PRO A 30 -5.56 -13.00 -25.48
C PRO A 30 -6.94 -12.88 -26.15
N VAL A 31 -7.31 -11.66 -26.47
CA VAL A 31 -8.53 -11.35 -27.25
C VAL A 31 -8.19 -11.52 -28.72
N PRO A 32 -8.85 -12.43 -29.47
CA PRO A 32 -8.57 -12.66 -30.87
C PRO A 32 -8.73 -11.40 -31.71
N GLY A 33 -7.81 -11.17 -32.66
CA GLY A 33 -7.84 -10.02 -33.58
C GLY A 33 -7.52 -8.67 -32.91
N SER A 34 -6.95 -8.68 -31.71
CA SER A 34 -6.54 -7.46 -31.02
C SER A 34 -5.05 -7.12 -31.18
N GLU A 35 -4.32 -7.91 -31.93
CA GLU A 35 -2.90 -7.72 -32.25
C GLU A 35 -2.67 -6.40 -32.95
N LYS A 36 -1.65 -5.64 -32.56
CA LYS A 36 -1.19 -4.43 -33.25
C LYS A 36 0.33 -4.46 -33.40
N PRO A 37 0.89 -3.85 -34.47
CA PRO A 37 2.34 -3.69 -34.58
C PRO A 37 2.90 -2.98 -33.34
N GLY A 38 3.99 -3.52 -32.78
CA GLY A 38 4.62 -2.96 -31.59
C GLY A 38 3.88 -3.21 -30.26
N ARG A 39 2.89 -4.11 -30.27
CA ARG A 39 2.15 -4.49 -29.05
C ARG A 39 1.84 -5.98 -29.01
N THR A 40 1.71 -6.52 -27.82
CA THR A 40 1.08 -7.84 -27.63
C THR A 40 -0.41 -7.76 -27.93
N PRO A 41 -1.11 -8.92 -28.12
CA PRO A 41 -2.57 -8.95 -28.01
C PRO A 41 -3.08 -8.33 -26.72
N VAL A 42 -4.33 -7.92 -26.73
CA VAL A 42 -5.04 -7.51 -25.49
C VAL A 42 -5.35 -8.74 -24.65
N TYR A 43 -5.04 -8.70 -23.37
CA TYR A 43 -5.34 -9.76 -22.41
C TYR A 43 -6.51 -9.38 -21.52
N ARG A 44 -7.38 -10.34 -21.24
CA ARG A 44 -8.51 -10.26 -20.29
C ARG A 44 -8.44 -11.40 -19.27
N HIS A 45 -9.16 -11.20 -18.18
CA HIS A 45 -9.42 -12.28 -17.22
C HIS A 45 -10.09 -13.48 -17.93
N TRP A 46 -9.64 -14.70 -17.67
CA TRP A 46 -10.08 -15.91 -18.39
C TRP A 46 -11.60 -16.13 -18.40
N ARG A 47 -12.32 -15.75 -17.32
CA ARG A 47 -13.79 -15.82 -17.25
C ARG A 47 -14.52 -14.68 -17.93
N ARG A 48 -13.80 -13.66 -18.39
CA ARG A 48 -14.37 -12.45 -19.00
C ARG A 48 -13.89 -12.24 -20.45
N LYS A 49 -13.37 -13.32 -21.06
CA LYS A 49 -12.79 -13.24 -22.42
C LYS A 49 -13.76 -12.70 -23.45
N ASP A 50 -15.04 -13.11 -23.38
CA ASP A 50 -16.08 -12.80 -24.37
C ASP A 50 -16.95 -11.59 -23.96
N GLU A 51 -17.07 -11.31 -22.65
CA GLU A 51 -18.00 -10.32 -22.09
C GLU A 51 -17.34 -8.96 -21.79
N GLY A 52 -16.01 -8.90 -21.77
CA GLY A 52 -15.24 -7.69 -21.43
C GLY A 52 -15.21 -7.34 -19.93
N PRO A 53 -14.64 -6.17 -19.60
CA PRO A 53 -14.44 -5.74 -18.20
C PRO A 53 -15.74 -5.53 -17.41
N VAL A 54 -15.71 -5.89 -16.13
CA VAL A 54 -16.83 -5.72 -15.20
C VAL A 54 -16.90 -4.27 -14.70
N MET A 55 -18.08 -3.65 -14.82
CA MET A 55 -18.37 -2.33 -14.26
C MET A 55 -18.81 -2.41 -12.80
N THR A 56 -19.67 -3.36 -12.49
CA THR A 56 -20.19 -3.65 -11.15
C THR A 56 -20.61 -5.12 -11.05
N LEU A 57 -20.52 -5.70 -9.87
CA LEU A 57 -21.05 -7.03 -9.56
C LEU A 57 -22.48 -7.00 -9.04
N ASP A 58 -22.99 -5.83 -8.70
CA ASP A 58 -24.38 -5.61 -8.31
C ASP A 58 -24.95 -4.41 -9.07
N PRO A 59 -25.86 -4.62 -10.04
CA PRO A 59 -26.42 -3.52 -10.84
C PRO A 59 -27.14 -2.44 -10.02
N SER A 60 -27.52 -2.70 -8.78
CA SER A 60 -28.14 -1.71 -7.88
C SER A 60 -27.10 -0.78 -7.24
N ILE A 61 -25.82 -1.06 -7.39
CA ILE A 61 -24.70 -0.33 -6.82
C ILE A 61 -23.96 0.40 -7.93
N ALA A 62 -24.05 1.72 -7.92
CA ALA A 62 -23.43 2.60 -8.90
C ALA A 62 -22.42 3.58 -8.28
N THR A 63 -22.47 3.77 -6.95
CA THR A 63 -21.63 4.74 -6.23
C THR A 63 -21.15 4.19 -4.88
N VAL A 64 -20.15 4.85 -4.29
CA VAL A 64 -19.70 4.55 -2.91
C VAL A 64 -20.80 4.86 -1.88
N HIS A 65 -21.71 5.79 -2.18
CA HIS A 65 -22.87 6.03 -1.35
C HIS A 65 -23.73 4.75 -1.23
N ASP A 66 -23.97 4.09 -2.37
CA ASP A 66 -24.77 2.86 -2.42
C ASP A 66 -24.12 1.72 -1.65
N PHE A 67 -22.78 1.60 -1.66
CA PHE A 67 -22.05 0.59 -0.89
C PHE A 67 -22.48 0.57 0.57
N PHE A 68 -22.39 1.76 1.18
CA PHE A 68 -22.62 1.89 2.61
C PHE A 68 -24.11 1.80 2.94
N GLU A 69 -24.97 2.43 2.12
CA GLU A 69 -26.42 2.36 2.27
C GLU A 69 -26.94 0.91 2.26
N GLN A 70 -26.46 0.11 1.30
CA GLN A 70 -26.83 -1.30 1.21
C GLN A 70 -26.44 -2.07 2.47
N SER A 71 -25.21 -1.90 2.95
CA SER A 71 -24.73 -2.61 4.14
C SER A 71 -25.41 -2.11 5.42
N ALA A 72 -25.58 -0.82 5.58
CA ALA A 72 -26.27 -0.24 6.74
C ALA A 72 -27.73 -0.70 6.86
N LYS A 73 -28.44 -0.84 5.73
CA LYS A 73 -29.80 -1.39 5.68
C LYS A 73 -29.84 -2.90 5.92
N ARG A 74 -28.86 -3.64 5.42
CA ARG A 74 -28.81 -5.09 5.48
C ARG A 74 -28.42 -5.63 6.85
N ILE A 75 -27.46 -4.98 7.53
CA ILE A 75 -26.83 -5.47 8.76
C ILE A 75 -26.64 -4.37 9.82
N PRO A 76 -27.68 -3.57 10.15
CA PRO A 76 -27.54 -2.39 11.02
C PRO A 76 -26.87 -2.65 12.37
N PRO A 77 -27.15 -3.76 13.12
CA PRO A 77 -26.54 -3.99 14.44
C PRO A 77 -25.11 -4.58 14.38
N LYS A 78 -24.59 -4.92 13.20
CA LYS A 78 -23.23 -5.48 13.08
C LYS A 78 -22.18 -4.41 13.35
N ARG A 79 -21.02 -4.87 13.84
CA ARG A 79 -19.82 -4.03 14.02
C ARG A 79 -19.41 -3.44 12.68
N CYS A 80 -19.09 -2.16 12.66
CA CYS A 80 -18.63 -1.42 11.49
C CYS A 80 -17.21 -0.87 11.73
N LEU A 81 -17.06 0.15 12.57
CA LEU A 81 -15.79 0.82 12.83
C LEU A 81 -15.36 0.60 14.29
N GLY A 82 -14.12 0.18 14.51
CA GLY A 82 -13.59 -0.09 15.84
C GLY A 82 -12.22 0.55 16.05
N HIS A 83 -11.99 1.09 17.24
CA HIS A 83 -10.72 1.66 17.65
C HIS A 83 -10.40 1.30 19.09
N ARG A 84 -9.16 1.53 19.51
CA ARG A 84 -8.70 1.37 20.87
C ARG A 84 -8.65 2.75 21.56
N PRO A 85 -9.49 3.03 22.57
CA PRO A 85 -9.44 4.28 23.29
C PRO A 85 -8.14 4.37 24.11
N TYR A 86 -7.54 5.56 24.13
CA TYR A 86 -6.38 5.87 24.98
C TYR A 86 -6.86 6.31 26.37
N ASP A 87 -6.38 5.63 27.41
CA ASP A 87 -6.61 6.03 28.80
C ASP A 87 -5.43 6.88 29.29
N ARG A 88 -5.70 8.15 29.55
CA ARG A 88 -4.69 9.10 30.02
C ARG A 88 -4.18 8.81 31.42
N ALA A 89 -4.99 8.21 32.28
CA ALA A 89 -4.61 7.91 33.65
C ALA A 89 -3.58 6.78 33.72
N THR A 90 -3.78 5.75 32.90
CA THR A 90 -2.88 4.59 32.81
C THR A 90 -1.84 4.72 31.72
N GLN A 91 -1.96 5.71 30.83
CA GLN A 91 -1.13 5.89 29.62
C GLN A 91 -1.11 4.65 28.73
N THR A 92 -2.24 3.95 28.61
CA THR A 92 -2.38 2.72 27.82
C THR A 92 -3.58 2.77 26.89
N PHE A 93 -3.53 1.96 25.83
CA PHE A 93 -4.67 1.75 24.95
C PHE A 93 -5.51 0.58 25.45
N GLY A 94 -6.82 0.81 25.61
CA GLY A 94 -7.80 -0.19 25.98
C GLY A 94 -8.09 -1.23 24.88
N PRO A 95 -9.05 -2.13 25.13
CA PRO A 95 -9.56 -3.04 24.11
C PRO A 95 -10.33 -2.28 23.03
N TYR A 96 -10.61 -2.96 21.89
CA TYR A 96 -11.44 -2.38 20.83
C TYR A 96 -12.85 -2.06 21.29
N VAL A 97 -13.28 -0.83 21.09
CA VAL A 97 -14.66 -0.38 21.15
C VAL A 97 -15.22 -0.20 19.74
N TRP A 98 -16.50 -0.53 19.56
CA TRP A 98 -17.08 -0.67 18.22
C TRP A 98 -18.31 0.21 18.05
N GLN A 99 -18.40 0.86 16.87
CA GLN A 99 -19.63 1.45 16.36
C GLN A 99 -20.28 0.46 15.39
N THR A 100 -21.62 0.37 15.44
CA THR A 100 -22.40 -0.46 14.52
C THR A 100 -22.59 0.27 13.17
N TYR A 101 -23.02 -0.47 12.15
CA TYR A 101 -23.38 0.12 10.85
C TYR A 101 -24.49 1.17 11.01
N GLU A 102 -25.47 0.95 11.89
CA GLU A 102 -26.54 1.92 12.20
C GLU A 102 -26.00 3.20 12.84
N GLN A 103 -25.07 3.07 13.81
CA GLN A 103 -24.46 4.24 14.45
C GLN A 103 -23.62 5.05 13.46
N VAL A 104 -22.82 4.39 12.63
CA VAL A 104 -22.03 5.04 11.60
C VAL A 104 -22.94 5.69 10.55
N HIS A 105 -24.04 5.04 10.18
CA HIS A 105 -25.04 5.59 9.25
C HIS A 105 -25.64 6.90 9.79
N LYS A 106 -26.03 6.95 11.07
CA LYS A 106 -26.53 8.17 11.70
C LYS A 106 -25.47 9.26 11.71
N ARG A 107 -24.26 8.94 12.17
CA ARG A 107 -23.14 9.90 12.28
C ARG A 107 -22.79 10.53 10.94
N ARG A 108 -22.60 9.72 9.88
CA ARG A 108 -22.24 10.22 8.55
C ARG A 108 -23.34 11.13 7.95
N ALA A 109 -24.62 10.77 8.18
CA ALA A 109 -25.75 11.57 7.70
C ALA A 109 -25.74 12.95 8.35
N ASN A 110 -25.64 12.98 9.68
CA ASN A 110 -25.55 14.21 10.46
C ASN A 110 -24.33 15.04 10.09
N PHE A 111 -23.15 14.41 9.98
CA PHE A 111 -21.92 15.11 9.60
C PHE A 111 -22.05 15.74 8.20
N GLY A 112 -22.53 15.00 7.20
CA GLY A 112 -22.68 15.50 5.83
C GLY A 112 -23.57 16.73 5.75
N VAL A 113 -24.71 16.72 6.43
CA VAL A 113 -25.63 17.88 6.50
C VAL A 113 -25.00 19.05 7.25
N GLY A 114 -24.36 18.79 8.39
CA GLY A 114 -23.69 19.84 9.18
C GLY A 114 -22.55 20.50 8.40
N LEU A 115 -21.77 19.71 7.66
CA LEU A 115 -20.69 20.21 6.83
C LEU A 115 -21.19 21.13 5.71
N VAL A 116 -22.24 20.71 4.98
CA VAL A 116 -22.88 21.56 3.94
C VAL A 116 -23.40 22.85 4.55
N THR A 117 -24.05 22.81 5.72
CA THR A 117 -24.52 23.99 6.42
C THR A 117 -23.38 24.97 6.78
N LEU A 118 -22.24 24.46 7.24
CA LEU A 118 -21.05 25.27 7.50
C LEU A 118 -20.47 25.86 6.21
N MET A 119 -20.38 25.08 5.14
CA MET A 119 -19.89 25.57 3.85
C MET A 119 -20.79 26.67 3.27
N GLU A 120 -22.10 26.52 3.36
CA GLU A 120 -23.07 27.55 2.98
C GLU A 120 -22.88 28.84 3.80
N SER A 121 -22.57 28.74 5.10
CA SER A 121 -22.34 29.91 5.96
C SER A 121 -21.12 30.77 5.56
N VAL A 122 -20.17 30.18 4.82
CA VAL A 122 -19.00 30.88 4.27
C VAL A 122 -19.12 31.12 2.76
N GLY A 123 -20.33 30.99 2.20
CA GLY A 123 -20.65 31.32 0.81
C GLY A 123 -20.36 30.23 -0.21
N VAL A 124 -20.10 29.00 0.20
CA VAL A 124 -19.86 27.86 -0.70
C VAL A 124 -21.14 27.04 -0.77
N THR A 125 -21.75 26.99 -1.94
CA THR A 125 -22.99 26.27 -2.22
C THR A 125 -22.82 25.28 -3.37
N GLY A 126 -23.70 24.30 -3.48
CA GLY A 126 -23.70 23.29 -4.54
C GLY A 126 -22.91 22.04 -4.15
N VAL A 127 -22.53 21.28 -5.15
CA VAL A 127 -21.91 19.95 -5.02
C VAL A 127 -20.54 19.89 -5.67
N GLN A 128 -19.84 18.77 -5.54
CA GLN A 128 -18.53 18.53 -6.12
C GLN A 128 -17.46 19.52 -5.63
N HIS A 129 -17.51 19.85 -4.33
CA HIS A 129 -16.45 20.56 -3.62
C HIS A 129 -15.55 19.58 -2.88
N GLY A 130 -14.24 19.85 -2.89
CA GLY A 130 -13.24 19.08 -2.16
C GLY A 130 -13.21 19.41 -0.67
N VAL A 131 -13.07 18.38 0.16
CA VAL A 131 -12.90 18.48 1.61
C VAL A 131 -11.60 17.81 1.99
N GLY A 132 -10.69 18.54 2.63
CA GLY A 132 -9.39 18.02 3.05
C GLY A 132 -9.52 17.03 4.21
N LEU A 133 -8.77 15.94 4.16
CA LEU A 133 -8.65 14.94 5.21
C LEU A 133 -7.18 14.79 5.60
N TRP A 134 -6.80 15.25 6.79
CA TRP A 134 -5.43 15.24 7.28
C TRP A 134 -5.32 14.63 8.68
N CYS A 135 -5.27 13.32 8.75
CA CYS A 135 -5.11 12.57 9.99
C CYS A 135 -4.66 11.14 9.70
N GLN A 136 -4.25 10.43 10.75
CA GLN A 136 -4.06 8.99 10.71
C GLN A 136 -5.38 8.24 10.56
N ASN A 137 -5.30 6.94 10.26
CA ASN A 137 -6.47 6.06 10.15
C ASN A 137 -7.24 6.03 11.48
N ARG A 138 -8.53 6.33 11.42
CA ARG A 138 -9.44 6.38 12.57
C ARG A 138 -10.90 6.38 12.12
N PRO A 139 -11.87 6.03 12.99
CA PRO A 139 -13.29 6.00 12.63
C PRO A 139 -13.81 7.32 12.02
N GLU A 140 -13.36 8.47 12.56
CA GLU A 140 -13.79 9.79 12.10
C GLU A 140 -13.38 10.06 10.64
N TRP A 141 -12.28 9.46 10.15
CA TRP A 141 -11.89 9.54 8.76
C TRP A 141 -13.01 9.02 7.85
N GLN A 142 -13.57 7.83 8.16
CA GLN A 142 -14.69 7.25 7.42
C GLN A 142 -16.00 8.01 7.61
N ILE A 143 -16.25 8.55 8.81
CA ILE A 143 -17.44 9.39 9.04
C ILE A 143 -17.42 10.61 8.12
N VAL A 144 -16.27 11.28 8.01
CA VAL A 144 -16.09 12.44 7.12
C VAL A 144 -16.24 12.05 5.65
N ASP A 145 -15.52 11.01 5.21
CA ASP A 145 -15.54 10.57 3.80
C ASP A 145 -16.96 10.14 3.37
N LEU A 146 -17.62 9.30 4.15
CA LEU A 146 -19.00 8.87 3.88
C LEU A 146 -20.02 10.02 4.01
N GLY A 147 -19.76 10.98 4.89
CA GLY A 147 -20.56 12.20 5.02
C GLY A 147 -20.45 13.08 3.78
N CYS A 148 -19.23 13.31 3.28
CA CYS A 148 -18.97 14.00 2.01
C CYS A 148 -19.72 13.32 0.85
N VAL A 149 -19.55 12.01 0.72
CA VAL A 149 -20.20 11.21 -0.33
C VAL A 149 -21.73 11.31 -0.25
N SER A 150 -22.32 11.41 0.97
CA SER A 150 -23.78 11.53 1.15
C SER A 150 -24.37 12.84 0.61
N GLN A 151 -23.53 13.84 0.37
CA GLN A 151 -23.89 15.18 -0.10
C GLN A 151 -23.21 15.55 -1.43
N SER A 152 -22.77 14.56 -2.20
CA SER A 152 -22.03 14.76 -3.47
C SER A 152 -20.80 15.68 -3.34
N LEU A 153 -20.17 15.71 -2.18
CA LEU A 153 -18.85 16.27 -1.96
C LEU A 153 -17.81 15.15 -2.13
N TYR A 154 -16.54 15.51 -2.30
CA TYR A 154 -15.44 14.52 -2.40
C TYR A 154 -14.33 14.81 -1.42
N SER A 155 -13.66 13.77 -0.97
CA SER A 155 -12.50 13.91 -0.09
C SER A 155 -11.22 14.19 -0.89
N VAL A 156 -10.33 14.99 -0.29
CA VAL A 156 -8.96 15.19 -0.75
C VAL A 156 -8.03 14.74 0.37
N SER A 157 -7.41 13.59 0.18
CA SER A 157 -6.59 12.99 1.20
C SER A 157 -5.21 13.65 1.28
N ILE A 158 -4.82 14.06 2.47
CA ILE A 158 -3.50 14.59 2.81
C ILE A 158 -2.82 13.55 3.71
N TYR A 159 -1.63 13.08 3.34
CA TYR A 159 -0.91 12.14 4.20
C TYR A 159 -0.53 12.79 5.53
N ASP A 160 -0.75 12.08 6.62
CA ASP A 160 -0.46 12.55 7.99
C ASP A 160 0.98 13.04 8.18
N THR A 161 1.90 12.43 7.45
CA THR A 161 3.35 12.68 7.50
C THR A 161 3.85 13.75 6.53
N LEU A 162 2.96 14.45 5.78
CA LEU A 162 3.38 15.52 4.88
C LEU A 162 3.77 16.78 5.66
N GLY A 163 4.86 17.42 5.21
CA GLY A 163 5.28 18.71 5.73
C GLY A 163 4.32 19.87 5.32
N PRO A 164 4.47 21.04 5.96
CA PRO A 164 3.58 22.19 5.76
C PRO A 164 3.55 22.66 4.30
N ASP A 165 4.66 22.66 3.58
CA ASP A 165 4.73 23.17 2.21
C ASP A 165 3.91 22.33 1.23
N THR A 166 3.98 21.01 1.36
CA THR A 166 3.16 20.10 0.53
C THR A 166 1.68 20.19 0.91
N THR A 167 1.38 20.35 2.20
CA THR A 167 0.02 20.56 2.69
C THR A 167 -0.57 21.85 2.15
N GLU A 168 0.17 22.97 2.22
CA GLU A 168 -0.21 24.25 1.62
C GLU A 168 -0.48 24.11 0.12
N TYR A 169 0.42 23.45 -0.60
CA TYR A 169 0.23 23.21 -2.03
C TYR A 169 -1.09 22.46 -2.31
N ILE A 170 -1.39 21.38 -1.58
CA ILE A 170 -2.60 20.59 -1.79
C ILE A 170 -3.86 21.43 -1.50
N ILE A 171 -3.89 22.16 -0.37
CA ILE A 171 -5.02 23.01 0.01
C ILE A 171 -5.31 24.04 -1.08
N ASN A 172 -4.28 24.74 -1.56
CA ASN A 172 -4.42 25.76 -2.58
C ASN A 172 -4.76 25.18 -3.96
N HIS A 173 -4.06 24.12 -4.38
CA HIS A 173 -4.27 23.49 -5.67
C HIS A 173 -5.68 22.91 -5.79
N ALA A 174 -6.19 22.23 -4.74
CA ALA A 174 -7.54 21.70 -4.69
C ALA A 174 -8.60 22.73 -4.27
N SER A 175 -8.19 23.96 -3.92
CA SER A 175 -9.09 25.04 -3.50
C SER A 175 -10.02 24.62 -2.34
N LEU A 176 -9.44 23.98 -1.31
CA LEU A 176 -10.19 23.40 -0.20
C LEU A 176 -10.78 24.49 0.69
N THR A 177 -12.11 24.46 0.88
CA THR A 177 -12.81 25.36 1.82
C THR A 177 -12.81 24.80 3.24
N ALA A 178 -12.96 23.49 3.39
CA ALA A 178 -12.95 22.80 4.67
C ALA A 178 -11.81 21.78 4.74
N VAL A 179 -11.14 21.70 5.90
CA VAL A 179 -10.13 20.69 6.20
C VAL A 179 -10.46 20.02 7.52
N CYS A 180 -10.70 18.72 7.49
CA CYS A 180 -10.89 17.88 8.68
C CYS A 180 -9.54 17.28 9.08
N SER A 181 -9.14 17.47 10.34
CA SER A 181 -7.83 17.02 10.80
C SER A 181 -7.82 16.57 12.26
N SER A 182 -6.82 15.79 12.64
CA SER A 182 -6.50 15.56 14.04
C SER A 182 -5.95 16.83 14.70
N LEU A 183 -6.11 16.92 16.03
CA LEU A 183 -5.79 18.12 16.81
C LEU A 183 -4.33 18.58 16.66
N ASN A 184 -3.39 17.64 16.52
CA ASN A 184 -1.96 17.92 16.35
C ASN A 184 -1.63 18.73 15.10
N HIS A 185 -2.47 18.69 14.06
CA HIS A 185 -2.28 19.46 12.81
C HIS A 185 -2.89 20.86 12.84
N ILE A 186 -3.83 21.14 13.77
CA ILE A 186 -4.51 22.45 13.83
C ILE A 186 -3.54 23.63 13.95
N PRO A 187 -2.49 23.60 14.79
CA PRO A 187 -1.52 24.69 14.85
C PRO A 187 -0.83 24.96 13.50
N THR A 188 -0.57 23.90 12.73
CA THR A 188 0.00 24.05 11.38
C THR A 188 -1.02 24.65 10.42
N LEU A 189 -2.28 24.20 10.42
CA LEU A 189 -3.34 24.76 9.58
C LEU A 189 -3.56 26.25 9.88
N LEU A 190 -3.54 26.66 11.14
CA LEU A 190 -3.66 28.06 11.53
C LEU A 190 -2.49 28.92 10.98
N LYS A 191 -1.28 28.40 11.03
CA LYS A 191 -0.11 29.07 10.43
C LYS A 191 -0.19 29.16 8.90
N LEU A 192 -0.81 28.18 8.25
CA LEU A 192 -1.01 28.14 6.80
C LEU A 192 -2.20 29.00 6.35
N ALA A 193 -3.19 29.26 7.19
CA ALA A 193 -4.42 29.96 6.84
C ALA A 193 -4.22 31.27 6.06
N PRO A 194 -3.29 32.18 6.43
CA PRO A 194 -3.03 33.39 5.66
C PRO A 194 -2.54 33.14 4.22
N ARG A 195 -1.94 31.98 3.97
CA ARG A 195 -1.43 31.54 2.65
C ARG A 195 -2.38 30.63 1.89
N CYS A 196 -3.48 30.22 2.53
CA CYS A 196 -4.52 29.34 1.98
C CYS A 196 -5.88 30.07 1.92
N PRO A 197 -6.08 31.03 1.03
CA PRO A 197 -7.25 31.93 1.04
C PRO A 197 -8.60 31.21 0.83
N SER A 198 -8.60 30.02 0.22
CA SER A 198 -9.80 29.18 0.07
C SER A 198 -10.23 28.52 1.37
N MET A 199 -9.31 28.24 2.29
CA MET A 199 -9.60 27.56 3.55
C MET A 199 -10.34 28.50 4.53
N LYS A 200 -11.57 28.15 4.90
CA LYS A 200 -12.42 28.92 5.80
C LYS A 200 -12.85 28.12 7.04
N ILE A 201 -12.79 26.80 6.96
CA ILE A 201 -13.32 25.88 7.97
C ILE A 201 -12.25 24.84 8.31
N ILE A 202 -11.93 24.71 9.60
CA ILE A 202 -11.12 23.62 10.14
C ILE A 202 -12.04 22.79 11.04
N ILE A 203 -12.08 21.46 10.83
CA ILE A 203 -12.86 20.55 11.65
C ILE A 203 -11.90 19.62 12.40
N SER A 204 -11.86 19.76 13.72
CA SER A 204 -11.09 18.87 14.58
C SER A 204 -11.80 17.54 14.74
N MET A 205 -11.09 16.45 14.52
CA MET A 205 -11.59 15.10 14.81
C MET A 205 -11.44 14.72 16.29
N ASP A 206 -10.70 15.53 17.07
CA ASP A 206 -10.47 15.36 18.49
C ASP A 206 -11.19 16.44 19.29
N PRO A 207 -11.62 16.14 20.54
CA PRO A 207 -12.28 17.12 21.40
C PRO A 207 -11.44 18.39 21.59
N LEU A 208 -12.09 19.53 21.49
CA LEU A 208 -11.48 20.85 21.74
C LEU A 208 -11.51 21.25 23.21
N THR A 209 -12.29 20.57 24.05
CA THR A 209 -12.38 20.79 25.50
C THR A 209 -12.05 19.50 26.24
N GLU A 210 -11.59 19.63 27.49
CA GLU A 210 -11.30 18.51 28.39
C GLU A 210 -12.33 18.34 29.53
N GLY A 211 -13.41 19.13 29.50
CA GLY A 211 -14.55 19.00 30.42
C GLY A 211 -14.37 19.70 31.79
N SER A 212 -13.13 19.94 32.23
CA SER A 212 -12.80 20.66 33.49
C SER A 212 -12.25 22.07 33.27
N GLU A 213 -12.24 22.55 32.03
CA GLU A 213 -11.72 23.86 31.66
C GLU A 213 -12.64 24.99 32.07
N LEU A 214 -12.07 26.11 32.54
CA LEU A 214 -12.85 27.32 32.85
C LEU A 214 -13.30 28.02 31.58
N PRO A 215 -14.52 28.59 31.55
CA PRO A 215 -14.99 29.42 30.42
C PRO A 215 -14.02 30.57 30.13
N GLY A 216 -13.74 30.80 28.85
CA GLY A 216 -12.80 31.85 28.38
C GLY A 216 -11.31 31.51 28.53
N LEU A 217 -10.99 30.37 29.17
CA LEU A 217 -9.62 29.87 29.35
C LEU A 217 -9.43 28.46 28.79
N SER A 218 -10.44 27.95 28.11
CA SER A 218 -10.40 26.61 27.53
C SER A 218 -9.52 26.58 26.27
N LYS A 219 -9.00 25.39 25.94
CA LYS A 219 -8.31 25.14 24.68
C LYS A 219 -9.17 25.53 23.49
N LYS A 220 -10.48 25.27 23.52
CA LYS A 220 -11.45 25.69 22.48
C LYS A 220 -11.49 27.19 22.30
N ASP A 221 -11.53 27.96 23.38
CA ASP A 221 -11.60 29.43 23.33
C ASP A 221 -10.31 30.01 22.74
N ILE A 222 -9.14 29.48 23.16
CA ILE A 222 -7.84 29.90 22.62
C ILE A 222 -7.75 29.61 21.12
N LEU A 223 -8.10 28.40 20.68
CA LEU A 223 -8.06 28.03 19.27
C LEU A 223 -9.04 28.85 18.43
N ASN A 224 -10.24 29.14 18.95
CA ASN A 224 -11.21 29.98 18.27
C ASN A 224 -10.72 31.43 18.14
N ALA A 225 -10.06 32.01 19.15
CA ALA A 225 -9.45 33.32 19.04
C ALA A 225 -8.36 33.37 17.94
N MET A 226 -7.44 32.40 17.96
CA MET A 226 -6.42 32.25 16.93
C MET A 226 -6.99 32.06 15.51
N ALA A 227 -8.07 31.31 15.40
CA ALA A 227 -8.76 31.06 14.14
C ALA A 227 -9.41 32.35 13.61
N ALA A 228 -10.09 33.11 14.47
CA ALA A 228 -10.71 34.37 14.10
C ALA A 228 -9.69 35.40 13.59
N GLU A 229 -8.50 35.49 14.19
CA GLU A 229 -7.39 36.35 13.72
C GLU A 229 -6.94 35.95 12.31
N ASN A 230 -7.03 34.67 11.94
CA ASN A 230 -6.65 34.16 10.63
C ASN A 230 -7.82 34.03 9.64
N GLY A 231 -9.02 34.51 9.99
CA GLY A 231 -10.20 34.51 9.12
C GLY A 231 -10.75 33.12 8.84
N VAL A 232 -10.55 32.14 9.74
CA VAL A 232 -11.06 30.77 9.66
C VAL A 232 -11.92 30.43 10.88
N GLN A 233 -12.77 29.41 10.75
CA GLN A 233 -13.58 28.86 11.84
C GLN A 233 -13.03 27.50 12.26
N ILE A 234 -13.07 27.17 13.54
CA ILE A 234 -12.75 25.81 14.04
C ILE A 234 -13.98 25.20 14.68
N HIS A 235 -14.27 23.96 14.28
CA HIS A 235 -15.39 23.17 14.82
C HIS A 235 -14.88 21.82 15.30
N TYR A 236 -15.53 21.22 16.31
CA TYR A 236 -15.33 19.83 16.65
C TYR A 236 -16.29 18.96 15.83
N ILE A 237 -15.87 17.77 15.38
CA ILE A 237 -16.68 16.91 14.51
C ILE A 237 -18.06 16.61 15.09
N GLN A 238 -18.20 16.42 16.42
CA GLN A 238 -19.51 16.18 17.04
C GLN A 238 -20.39 17.44 17.06
N ASP A 239 -19.80 18.65 17.11
CA ASP A 239 -20.57 19.90 16.99
C ASP A 239 -21.14 20.00 15.56
N VAL A 240 -20.40 19.54 14.54
CA VAL A 240 -20.87 19.48 13.14
C VAL A 240 -21.98 18.42 12.99
N GLU A 241 -21.81 17.25 13.59
CA GLU A 241 -22.84 16.21 13.62
C GLU A 241 -24.14 16.72 14.30
N ALA A 242 -24.00 17.43 15.43
CA ALA A 242 -25.15 18.03 16.15
C ALA A 242 -25.88 19.11 15.31
N LEU A 243 -25.12 19.91 14.56
CA LEU A 243 -25.68 20.91 13.63
C LEU A 243 -26.53 20.23 12.55
N GLY A 244 -26.06 19.14 11.98
CA GLY A 244 -26.80 18.36 10.97
C GLY A 244 -28.02 17.64 11.56
N GLU A 245 -27.90 17.12 12.80
CA GLU A 245 -29.05 16.50 13.51
C GLU A 245 -30.16 17.51 13.81
N ALA A 246 -29.79 18.76 14.13
CA ALA A 246 -30.74 19.81 14.39
C ALA A 246 -31.52 20.32 13.16
N SER A 247 -30.94 20.14 11.96
CA SER A 247 -31.54 20.61 10.70
C SER A 247 -31.42 19.53 9.60
N PRO A 248 -32.07 18.37 9.75
CA PRO A 248 -31.91 17.25 8.83
C PRO A 248 -32.33 17.61 7.41
N ARG A 249 -31.55 17.17 6.45
CA ARG A 249 -31.80 17.33 5.01
C ARG A 249 -31.73 15.97 4.31
N PRO A 250 -32.43 15.77 3.17
CA PRO A 250 -32.22 14.59 2.33
C PRO A 250 -30.76 14.45 1.86
N TYR A 251 -30.36 13.23 1.56
CA TYR A 251 -29.09 13.00 0.88
C TYR A 251 -29.09 13.67 -0.50
N HIS A 252 -27.98 14.22 -0.85
CA HIS A 252 -27.68 14.60 -2.22
C HIS A 252 -26.76 13.53 -2.83
N ALA A 253 -27.37 12.38 -3.20
CA ALA A 253 -26.61 11.22 -3.68
C ALA A 253 -25.81 11.54 -4.96
N PRO A 254 -24.53 11.09 -5.04
CA PRO A 254 -23.68 11.35 -6.19
C PRO A 254 -24.07 10.51 -7.39
N LYS A 255 -23.61 10.95 -8.59
CA LYS A 255 -23.67 10.18 -9.82
C LYS A 255 -22.41 9.32 -9.98
N PRO A 256 -22.44 8.24 -10.76
CA PRO A 256 -21.27 7.42 -11.04
C PRO A 256 -20.07 8.19 -11.63
N SER A 257 -20.35 9.24 -12.43
CA SER A 257 -19.33 10.11 -13.03
C SER A 257 -18.75 11.16 -12.11
N ASP A 258 -19.37 11.38 -10.93
CA ASP A 258 -18.91 12.39 -9.98
C ASP A 258 -17.59 11.94 -9.33
N THR A 259 -16.79 12.93 -8.93
CA THR A 259 -15.54 12.66 -8.22
C THR A 259 -15.85 12.11 -6.84
N VAL A 260 -15.25 10.98 -6.50
CA VAL A 260 -15.31 10.40 -5.14
C VAL A 260 -14.13 10.88 -4.30
N THR A 261 -12.98 11.07 -4.93
CA THR A 261 -11.76 11.54 -4.26
C THR A 261 -10.75 12.08 -5.26
N ILE A 262 -9.92 13.01 -4.81
CA ILE A 262 -8.66 13.35 -5.48
C ILE A 262 -7.53 12.83 -4.60
N ASN A 263 -6.79 11.84 -5.10
CA ASN A 263 -5.64 11.30 -4.41
C ASN A 263 -4.34 11.88 -4.97
N TYR A 264 -3.59 12.58 -4.12
CA TYR A 264 -2.30 13.13 -4.51
C TYR A 264 -1.21 12.07 -4.46
N THR A 265 -0.53 11.87 -5.60
CA THR A 265 0.61 10.97 -5.71
C THR A 265 1.90 11.74 -5.55
N SER A 266 2.81 11.23 -4.73
CA SER A 266 4.16 11.77 -4.66
C SER A 266 4.89 11.47 -5.97
N GLY A 267 4.92 12.43 -6.88
CA GLY A 267 5.77 12.35 -8.05
C GLY A 267 7.25 12.20 -7.66
N THR A 268 8.03 11.48 -8.46
CA THR A 268 9.49 11.37 -8.24
C THR A 268 10.21 12.69 -8.52
N THR A 269 9.54 13.65 -9.18
CA THR A 269 10.07 14.97 -9.53
C THR A 269 8.95 16.01 -9.48
N GLY A 270 9.07 17.02 -8.60
CA GLY A 270 8.14 18.14 -8.51
C GLY A 270 6.97 17.98 -7.53
N ASN A 271 5.96 18.82 -7.66
CA ASN A 271 4.78 18.81 -6.81
C ASN A 271 3.93 17.53 -7.02
N PRO A 272 3.21 17.07 -5.97
CA PRO A 272 2.31 15.92 -6.10
C PRO A 272 1.21 16.16 -7.14
N LYS A 273 0.87 15.14 -7.93
CA LYS A 273 -0.22 15.18 -8.91
C LYS A 273 -1.50 14.67 -8.28
N GLY A 274 -2.59 15.41 -8.46
CA GLY A 274 -3.90 14.99 -8.00
C GLY A 274 -4.57 14.06 -9.02
N VAL A 275 -4.77 12.80 -8.68
CA VAL A 275 -5.49 11.82 -9.52
C VAL A 275 -6.98 11.94 -9.24
N ILE A 276 -7.78 12.30 -10.25
CA ILE A 276 -9.25 12.35 -10.12
C ILE A 276 -9.80 10.93 -10.26
N LEU A 277 -10.48 10.48 -9.22
CA LEU A 277 -11.13 9.18 -9.18
C LEU A 277 -12.65 9.36 -9.02
N THR A 278 -13.44 8.63 -9.81
CA THR A 278 -14.90 8.70 -9.81
C THR A 278 -15.54 7.59 -8.99
N HIS A 279 -16.82 7.73 -8.69
CA HIS A 279 -17.61 6.66 -8.06
C HIS A 279 -17.64 5.40 -8.93
N ALA A 280 -17.74 5.54 -10.25
CA ALA A 280 -17.68 4.38 -11.17
C ALA A 280 -16.34 3.64 -11.07
N ASN A 281 -15.21 4.37 -10.98
CA ASN A 281 -13.90 3.73 -10.77
C ASN A 281 -13.87 2.93 -9.46
N ALA A 282 -14.41 3.50 -8.37
CA ALA A 282 -14.48 2.85 -7.06
C ALA A 282 -15.31 1.56 -7.08
N VAL A 283 -16.50 1.59 -7.73
CA VAL A 283 -17.39 0.42 -7.87
C VAL A 283 -16.72 -0.70 -8.66
N ALA A 284 -16.08 -0.37 -9.79
CA ALA A 284 -15.37 -1.36 -10.60
C ALA A 284 -14.16 -1.97 -9.86
N ALA A 285 -13.41 -1.14 -9.14
CA ALA A 285 -12.27 -1.60 -8.34
C ALA A 285 -12.70 -2.48 -7.17
N ALA A 286 -13.76 -2.11 -6.44
CA ALA A 286 -14.29 -2.93 -5.34
C ALA A 286 -14.87 -4.25 -5.85
N SER A 287 -15.53 -4.24 -7.02
CA SER A 287 -15.97 -5.47 -7.71
C SER A 287 -14.80 -6.40 -8.02
N SER A 288 -13.70 -5.87 -8.54
CA SER A 288 -12.46 -6.64 -8.74
C SER A 288 -11.86 -7.13 -7.42
N SER A 289 -11.83 -6.29 -6.39
CA SER A 289 -11.28 -6.63 -5.08
C SER A 289 -11.98 -7.84 -4.47
N PHE A 290 -13.30 -7.97 -4.61
CA PHE A 290 -14.05 -9.13 -4.12
C PHE A 290 -13.66 -10.45 -4.79
N THR A 291 -13.15 -10.42 -6.02
CA THR A 291 -12.65 -11.64 -6.68
C THR A 291 -11.26 -12.05 -6.19
N ILE A 292 -10.52 -11.13 -5.57
CA ILE A 292 -9.19 -11.37 -5.01
C ILE A 292 -9.30 -11.74 -3.52
N SER A 293 -10.07 -10.98 -2.77
CA SER A 293 -10.25 -11.12 -1.32
C SER A 293 -11.72 -10.99 -0.96
N LYS A 294 -12.36 -12.15 -0.72
CA LYS A 294 -13.74 -12.17 -0.31
C LYS A 294 -13.91 -11.54 1.07
N GLN A 295 -14.65 -10.44 1.15
CA GLN A 295 -14.89 -9.68 2.37
C GLN A 295 -16.39 -9.70 2.69
N GLY A 296 -16.80 -10.36 3.77
CA GLY A 296 -18.20 -10.51 4.17
C GLY A 296 -18.47 -10.02 5.58
N LYS A 297 -19.73 -10.07 5.99
CA LYS A 297 -20.25 -9.54 7.27
C LYS A 297 -19.61 -10.12 8.55
N ASP A 298 -18.93 -11.23 8.46
CA ASP A 298 -18.26 -11.88 9.60
C ASP A 298 -16.73 -11.69 9.55
N ASP A 299 -16.25 -10.95 8.55
CA ASP A 299 -14.84 -10.63 8.41
C ASP A 299 -14.44 -9.38 9.18
N ILE A 300 -13.17 -9.32 9.55
CA ILE A 300 -12.56 -8.22 10.25
C ILE A 300 -11.28 -7.83 9.52
N VAL A 301 -11.19 -6.57 9.14
CA VAL A 301 -10.00 -5.98 8.50
C VAL A 301 -9.27 -5.12 9.52
N ILE A 302 -7.95 -5.14 9.55
CA ILE A 302 -7.16 -4.15 10.29
C ILE A 302 -6.76 -3.03 9.36
N SER A 303 -7.09 -1.79 9.74
CA SER A 303 -6.70 -0.58 9.02
C SER A 303 -5.46 0.03 9.68
N TYR A 304 -4.35 0.06 8.92
CA TYR A 304 -3.07 0.64 9.39
C TYR A 304 -2.22 1.20 8.24
N LEU A 305 -2.39 0.74 7.00
CA LEU A 305 -1.80 1.41 5.84
C LEU A 305 -2.45 2.79 5.68
N PRO A 306 -1.73 3.84 5.29
CA PRO A 306 -2.32 5.18 5.23
C PRO A 306 -3.59 5.22 4.36
N LEU A 307 -4.72 5.71 4.90
CA LEU A 307 -5.98 5.89 4.16
C LEU A 307 -5.87 6.95 3.05
N ALA A 308 -4.88 7.82 3.12
CA ALA A 308 -4.53 8.69 2.01
C ALA A 308 -3.96 7.92 0.80
N HIS A 309 -3.57 6.65 0.97
CA HIS A 309 -3.14 5.78 -0.12
C HIS A 309 -4.30 4.95 -0.64
N ILE A 310 -4.43 4.87 -1.96
CA ILE A 310 -5.56 4.21 -2.62
C ILE A 310 -5.71 2.72 -2.25
N PHE A 311 -4.61 2.02 -1.88
CA PHE A 311 -4.66 0.62 -1.50
C PHE A 311 -5.44 0.40 -0.19
N GLU A 312 -5.24 1.23 0.84
CA GLU A 312 -6.03 1.13 2.06
C GLU A 312 -7.47 1.61 1.82
N ARG A 313 -7.63 2.66 1.02
CA ARG A 313 -8.94 3.18 0.68
C ARG A 313 -9.83 2.13 0.02
N ILE A 314 -9.35 1.41 -0.99
CA ILE A 314 -10.13 0.33 -1.63
C ILE A 314 -10.38 -0.85 -0.67
N THR A 315 -9.44 -1.12 0.23
CA THR A 315 -9.59 -2.16 1.26
C THR A 315 -10.79 -1.84 2.17
N GLU A 316 -10.87 -0.62 2.70
CA GLU A 316 -11.99 -0.21 3.55
C GLU A 316 -13.31 -0.07 2.79
N GLN A 317 -13.30 0.47 1.57
CA GLN A 317 -14.49 0.56 0.72
C GLN A 317 -15.06 -0.82 0.39
N SER A 318 -14.21 -1.78 0.07
CA SER A 318 -14.63 -3.17 -0.12
C SER A 318 -15.17 -3.79 1.18
N ALA A 319 -14.55 -3.50 2.33
CA ALA A 319 -15.04 -3.94 3.64
C ALA A 319 -16.43 -3.39 3.94
N LEU A 320 -16.66 -2.10 3.70
CA LEU A 320 -17.95 -1.44 3.91
C LEU A 320 -19.05 -1.99 2.99
N TRP A 321 -18.74 -2.27 1.72
CA TRP A 321 -19.70 -2.89 0.80
C TRP A 321 -19.97 -4.35 1.16
N GLY A 322 -18.95 -5.11 1.54
CA GLY A 322 -19.08 -6.50 2.00
C GLY A 322 -19.84 -6.63 3.31
N GLY A 323 -19.78 -5.60 4.15
CA GLY A 323 -20.37 -5.58 5.49
C GLY A 323 -19.39 -6.04 6.57
N SER A 324 -18.09 -6.04 6.30
CA SER A 324 -17.02 -6.40 7.26
C SER A 324 -16.83 -5.33 8.33
N ALA A 325 -16.25 -5.72 9.46
CA ALA A 325 -15.81 -4.78 10.49
C ALA A 325 -14.39 -4.28 10.20
N ILE A 326 -14.12 -2.99 10.44
CA ILE A 326 -12.81 -2.35 10.28
C ILE A 326 -12.29 -1.97 11.67
N GLY A 327 -11.16 -2.56 12.07
CA GLY A 327 -10.47 -2.21 13.31
C GLY A 327 -9.24 -1.35 13.02
N TYR A 328 -9.20 -0.15 13.58
CA TYR A 328 -8.08 0.77 13.41
C TYR A 328 -6.94 0.45 14.37
N PHE A 329 -5.70 0.49 13.89
CA PHE A 329 -4.53 0.43 14.76
C PHE A 329 -4.47 1.66 15.67
N HIS A 330 -3.75 1.57 16.78
CA HIS A 330 -3.71 2.67 17.77
C HIS A 330 -2.76 3.84 17.39
N GLY A 331 -2.18 3.81 16.17
CA GLY A 331 -1.34 4.91 15.65
C GLY A 331 0.17 4.60 15.62
N ASN A 332 0.65 3.56 16.31
CA ASN A 332 2.06 3.15 16.28
C ASN A 332 2.25 1.85 15.47
N VAL A 333 2.81 1.96 14.27
CA VAL A 333 3.06 0.80 13.40
C VAL A 333 4.12 -0.17 13.95
N LEU A 334 4.98 0.29 14.85
CA LEU A 334 5.96 -0.58 15.51
C LEU A 334 5.30 -1.55 16.50
N GLU A 335 4.14 -1.17 17.05
CA GLU A 335 3.32 -1.95 17.98
C GLU A 335 2.11 -2.61 17.29
N LEU A 336 2.05 -2.61 15.95
CA LEU A 336 0.95 -3.17 15.18
C LEU A 336 0.61 -4.63 15.55
N VAL A 337 1.62 -5.41 15.98
CA VAL A 337 1.42 -6.81 16.40
C VAL A 337 0.50 -6.90 17.62
N ASP A 338 0.54 -5.92 18.53
CA ASP A 338 -0.34 -5.90 19.70
C ASP A 338 -1.79 -5.61 19.31
N ASP A 339 -2.01 -4.70 18.34
CA ASP A 339 -3.34 -4.50 17.76
C ASP A 339 -3.85 -5.77 17.06
N MET A 340 -2.99 -6.43 16.28
CA MET A 340 -3.35 -7.66 15.57
C MET A 340 -3.71 -8.81 16.53
N LYS A 341 -2.99 -8.96 17.66
CA LYS A 341 -3.29 -9.98 18.68
C LYS A 341 -4.65 -9.75 19.35
N LEU A 342 -5.02 -8.49 19.59
CA LEU A 342 -6.30 -8.13 20.18
C LEU A 342 -7.45 -8.24 19.17
N LEU A 343 -7.24 -7.77 17.94
CA LEU A 343 -8.26 -7.74 16.89
C LEU A 343 -8.48 -9.11 16.26
N ARG A 344 -7.41 -9.86 16.03
CA ARG A 344 -7.38 -11.13 15.29
C ARG A 344 -8.08 -11.02 13.94
N PRO A 345 -7.55 -10.20 13.01
CA PRO A 345 -8.18 -9.93 11.73
C PRO A 345 -8.32 -11.20 10.90
N THR A 346 -9.38 -11.27 10.08
CA THR A 346 -9.60 -12.36 9.12
C THR A 346 -9.00 -12.04 7.75
N ILE A 347 -8.76 -10.75 7.49
CA ILE A 347 -8.14 -10.23 6.27
C ILE A 347 -7.02 -9.28 6.66
N PHE A 348 -5.85 -9.48 6.05
CA PHE A 348 -4.65 -8.68 6.32
C PHE A 348 -3.97 -8.24 5.02
N ASN A 349 -4.15 -6.99 4.66
CA ASN A 349 -3.49 -6.37 3.51
C ASN A 349 -2.23 -5.65 3.96
N SER A 350 -1.11 -5.85 3.25
CA SER A 350 0.17 -5.31 3.67
C SER A 350 1.12 -5.08 2.49
N VAL A 351 2.28 -4.55 2.82
CA VAL A 351 3.37 -4.25 1.88
C VAL A 351 4.57 -5.17 2.14
N PRO A 352 5.44 -5.41 1.15
CA PRO A 352 6.60 -6.30 1.28
C PRO A 352 7.52 -5.99 2.46
N ARG A 353 7.69 -4.71 2.82
CA ARG A 353 8.53 -4.31 3.96
C ARG A 353 8.10 -4.97 5.28
N LEU A 354 6.79 -4.99 5.56
CA LEU A 354 6.28 -5.61 6.77
C LEU A 354 6.33 -7.15 6.68
N PHE A 355 6.05 -7.70 5.50
CA PHE A 355 6.19 -9.14 5.28
C PHE A 355 7.64 -9.62 5.40
N ASN A 356 8.62 -8.82 4.96
CA ASN A 356 10.05 -9.10 5.18
C ASN A 356 10.37 -9.17 6.69
N ARG A 357 9.89 -8.19 7.47
CA ARG A 357 10.07 -8.16 8.93
C ARG A 357 9.43 -9.37 9.59
N PHE A 358 8.20 -9.70 9.26
CA PHE A 358 7.52 -10.90 9.78
C PHE A 358 8.24 -12.18 9.37
N GLY A 359 8.61 -12.29 8.10
CA GLY A 359 9.33 -13.45 7.59
C GLY A 359 10.67 -13.67 8.28
N GLY A 360 11.44 -12.61 8.50
CA GLY A 360 12.70 -12.65 9.25
C GLY A 360 12.49 -13.12 10.70
N ALA A 361 11.56 -12.50 11.42
CA ALA A 361 11.24 -12.87 12.80
C ALA A 361 10.74 -14.32 12.93
N ILE A 362 9.86 -14.75 12.00
CA ILE A 362 9.36 -16.13 11.97
C ILE A 362 10.50 -17.11 11.70
N LYS A 363 11.37 -16.85 10.71
CA LYS A 363 12.52 -17.71 10.40
C LYS A 363 13.43 -17.87 11.61
N ALA A 364 13.81 -16.77 12.24
CA ALA A 364 14.67 -16.78 13.44
C ALA A 364 14.04 -17.59 14.61
N ALA A 365 12.74 -17.39 14.85
CA ALA A 365 12.03 -18.07 15.95
C ALA A 365 11.65 -19.53 15.64
N SER A 366 11.75 -19.99 14.39
CA SER A 366 11.30 -21.33 13.94
C SER A 366 12.42 -22.11 13.24
N VAL A 367 12.59 -21.93 11.93
CA VAL A 367 13.49 -22.77 11.10
C VAL A 367 14.96 -22.61 11.44
N GLU A 368 15.38 -21.46 11.96
CA GLU A 368 16.74 -21.16 12.37
C GLU A 368 16.97 -21.44 13.87
N ALA A 369 15.91 -21.74 14.63
CA ALA A 369 16.01 -22.06 16.03
C ALA A 369 16.86 -23.33 16.26
N PRO A 370 17.65 -23.40 17.35
CA PRO A 370 18.42 -24.60 17.67
C PRO A 370 17.54 -25.77 18.13
N GLY A 371 18.12 -26.97 18.13
CA GLY A 371 17.53 -28.18 18.72
C GLY A 371 16.29 -28.70 17.96
N PHE A 372 15.46 -29.44 18.70
CA PHE A 372 14.28 -30.12 18.15
C PHE A 372 13.25 -29.18 17.53
N LYS A 373 13.04 -27.99 18.13
CA LYS A 373 12.10 -26.99 17.60
C LYS A 373 12.46 -26.55 16.18
N GLY A 374 13.74 -26.25 15.96
CA GLY A 374 14.22 -25.87 14.62
C GLY A 374 14.18 -27.03 13.64
N ALA A 375 14.57 -28.23 14.07
CA ALA A 375 14.52 -29.43 13.23
C ALA A 375 13.09 -29.74 12.77
N LEU A 376 12.11 -29.71 13.67
CA LEU A 376 10.69 -29.90 13.35
C LEU A 376 10.19 -28.80 12.40
N SER A 377 10.52 -27.55 12.67
CA SER A 377 10.10 -26.42 11.82
C SER A 377 10.65 -26.55 10.40
N ARG A 378 11.93 -26.90 10.25
CA ARG A 378 12.54 -27.18 8.92
C ARG A 378 11.85 -28.33 8.20
N HIS A 379 11.55 -29.41 8.91
CA HIS A 379 10.84 -30.57 8.34
C HIS A 379 9.46 -30.14 7.81
N VAL A 380 8.65 -29.46 8.63
CA VAL A 380 7.30 -28.97 8.27
C VAL A 380 7.36 -28.05 7.06
N VAL A 381 8.25 -27.05 7.09
CA VAL A 381 8.39 -26.08 6.00
C VAL A 381 8.80 -26.77 4.70
N ASN A 382 9.79 -27.67 4.73
CA ASN A 382 10.24 -28.39 3.55
C ASN A 382 9.14 -29.26 2.94
N GLN A 383 8.37 -29.98 3.76
CA GLN A 383 7.24 -30.79 3.28
C GLN A 383 6.15 -29.92 2.63
N LYS A 384 5.76 -28.83 3.27
CA LYS A 384 4.75 -27.92 2.71
C LYS A 384 5.25 -27.18 1.46
N LEU A 385 6.54 -26.82 1.39
CA LEU A 385 7.14 -26.27 0.16
C LEU A 385 7.16 -27.29 -0.98
N ALA A 386 7.40 -28.57 -0.69
CA ALA A 386 7.30 -29.63 -1.69
C ALA A 386 5.86 -29.74 -2.23
N ASN A 387 4.86 -29.66 -1.36
CA ASN A 387 3.44 -29.68 -1.76
C ASN A 387 3.05 -28.47 -2.62
N ILE A 388 3.49 -27.25 -2.25
CA ILE A 388 3.22 -26.03 -3.03
C ILE A 388 3.85 -26.10 -4.43
N ASN A 389 5.04 -26.71 -4.54
CA ASN A 389 5.79 -26.85 -5.77
C ASN A 389 5.48 -28.15 -6.54
N ALA A 390 4.38 -28.84 -6.21
CA ALA A 390 3.96 -30.05 -6.92
C ALA A 390 3.83 -29.77 -8.43
N LYS A 391 4.52 -30.58 -9.24
CA LYS A 391 4.54 -30.42 -10.70
C LYS A 391 3.24 -30.85 -11.38
N GLU A 392 2.48 -31.71 -10.74
CA GLU A 392 1.21 -32.21 -11.29
C GLU A 392 0.15 -31.12 -11.21
N PRO A 393 -0.50 -30.76 -12.34
CA PRO A 393 -1.55 -29.75 -12.35
C PRO A 393 -2.66 -30.07 -11.35
N GLY A 394 -3.05 -29.07 -10.55
CA GLY A 394 -4.12 -29.19 -9.53
C GLY A 394 -3.73 -29.88 -8.22
N LYS A 395 -2.48 -30.36 -8.06
CA LYS A 395 -2.01 -30.96 -6.80
C LYS A 395 -1.26 -30.00 -5.88
N ALA A 396 -0.94 -28.81 -6.35
CA ALA A 396 -0.28 -27.79 -5.52
C ALA A 396 -1.20 -27.37 -4.37
N SER A 397 -0.67 -27.35 -3.14
CA SER A 397 -1.39 -26.93 -1.94
C SER A 397 -0.45 -26.37 -0.89
N ASN A 398 -0.88 -25.30 -0.22
CA ASN A 398 -0.18 -24.72 0.93
C ASN A 398 -0.76 -25.23 2.27
N THR A 399 -1.76 -26.11 2.25
CA THR A 399 -2.38 -26.67 3.44
C THR A 399 -1.88 -28.08 3.73
N HIS A 400 -1.86 -28.46 5.02
CA HIS A 400 -1.52 -29.81 5.48
C HIS A 400 -2.23 -30.10 6.80
N MET A 401 -3.14 -31.07 6.82
CA MET A 401 -4.06 -31.34 7.92
C MET A 401 -3.39 -31.42 9.31
N LEU A 402 -2.22 -32.05 9.43
CA LEU A 402 -1.51 -32.21 10.70
C LEU A 402 -0.63 -30.95 10.98
N TYR A 403 0.19 -30.52 10.02
CA TYR A 403 1.18 -29.45 10.25
C TYR A 403 0.54 -28.08 10.44
N ASP A 404 -0.62 -27.83 9.82
CA ASP A 404 -1.34 -26.59 10.03
C ASP A 404 -1.87 -26.48 11.47
N ARG A 405 -2.28 -27.60 12.03
CA ARG A 405 -2.80 -27.67 13.40
C ARG A 405 -1.71 -27.50 14.46
N ILE A 406 -0.59 -28.21 14.32
CA ILE A 406 0.45 -28.29 15.36
C ILE A 406 1.52 -27.20 15.24
N TRP A 407 1.73 -26.66 14.03
CA TRP A 407 2.80 -25.69 13.78
C TRP A 407 2.31 -24.38 13.19
N ALA A 408 1.66 -24.35 12.02
CA ALA A 408 1.29 -23.12 11.31
C ALA A 408 0.38 -22.22 12.17
N ARG A 409 -0.64 -22.78 12.82
CA ARG A 409 -1.56 -22.06 13.69
C ARG A 409 -0.89 -21.44 14.92
N LYS A 410 0.16 -22.08 15.46
CA LYS A 410 0.93 -21.52 16.57
C LYS A 410 1.80 -20.35 16.13
N VAL A 411 2.40 -20.46 14.95
CA VAL A 411 3.25 -19.41 14.39
C VAL A 411 2.42 -18.18 13.99
N SER A 412 1.31 -18.38 13.28
CA SER A 412 0.40 -17.30 12.90
C SER A 412 -0.27 -16.63 14.11
N GLY A 413 -0.60 -17.41 15.16
CA GLY A 413 -1.18 -16.91 16.40
C GLY A 413 -0.24 -16.02 17.20
N ALA A 414 1.07 -16.23 17.11
CA ALA A 414 2.05 -15.35 17.73
C ALA A 414 2.02 -13.90 17.16
N LEU A 415 1.50 -13.75 15.94
CA LEU A 415 1.26 -12.47 15.27
C LEU A 415 -0.21 -12.00 15.32
N GLY A 416 -1.12 -12.79 15.91
CA GLY A 416 -2.56 -12.49 15.89
C GLY A 416 -3.24 -12.77 14.54
N LEU A 417 -2.58 -13.51 13.63
CA LEU A 417 -3.06 -13.83 12.28
C LEU A 417 -3.59 -15.26 12.11
N ASP A 418 -3.89 -15.95 13.21
CA ASP A 418 -4.37 -17.33 13.19
C ASP A 418 -5.81 -17.49 12.64
N ARG A 419 -6.53 -16.39 12.45
CA ARG A 419 -7.84 -16.32 11.80
C ARG A 419 -7.79 -15.76 10.38
N ALA A 420 -6.62 -15.28 9.93
CA ALA A 420 -6.48 -14.66 8.62
C ALA A 420 -6.71 -15.70 7.50
N SER A 421 -7.85 -15.61 6.85
CA SER A 421 -8.22 -16.44 5.69
C SER A 421 -7.58 -15.92 4.39
N THR A 422 -7.37 -14.62 4.32
CA THR A 422 -6.76 -13.92 3.18
C THR A 422 -5.73 -12.91 3.64
N MET A 423 -4.59 -12.89 2.96
CA MET A 423 -3.55 -11.88 3.13
C MET A 423 -3.14 -11.40 1.74
N VAL A 424 -3.03 -10.10 1.52
CA VAL A 424 -2.66 -9.55 0.20
C VAL A 424 -1.37 -8.76 0.31
N SER A 425 -0.41 -9.03 -0.57
CA SER A 425 0.78 -8.19 -0.74
C SER A 425 0.63 -7.30 -1.98
N GLY A 426 0.84 -6.00 -1.81
CA GLY A 426 0.76 -5.03 -2.89
C GLY A 426 1.78 -3.90 -2.76
N SER A 427 1.71 -2.94 -3.68
CA SER A 427 2.51 -1.71 -3.69
C SER A 427 3.98 -1.85 -4.11
N ALA A 428 4.59 -3.03 -3.95
CA ALA A 428 5.94 -3.37 -4.43
C ALA A 428 6.08 -4.89 -4.61
N PRO A 429 7.06 -5.38 -5.38
CA PRO A 429 7.31 -6.81 -5.54
C PRO A 429 7.73 -7.48 -4.22
N LEU A 430 7.16 -8.65 -3.93
CA LEU A 430 7.57 -9.50 -2.82
C LEU A 430 8.56 -10.57 -3.31
N ASP A 431 9.62 -10.81 -2.54
CA ASP A 431 10.59 -11.88 -2.87
C ASP A 431 9.90 -13.23 -3.03
N PRO A 432 10.15 -13.97 -4.15
CA PRO A 432 9.46 -15.22 -4.42
C PRO A 432 9.67 -16.30 -3.35
N GLY A 433 10.87 -16.37 -2.79
CA GLY A 433 11.20 -17.35 -1.74
C GLY A 433 10.50 -17.02 -0.43
N LEU A 434 10.46 -15.75 -0.07
CA LEU A 434 9.72 -15.28 1.09
C LEU A 434 8.21 -15.49 0.91
N HIS A 435 7.67 -15.18 -0.28
CA HIS A 435 6.24 -15.37 -0.57
C HIS A 435 5.82 -16.83 -0.36
N GLN A 436 6.58 -17.80 -0.91
CA GLN A 436 6.31 -19.22 -0.72
C GLN A 436 6.45 -19.64 0.75
N PHE A 437 7.46 -19.12 1.46
CA PHE A 437 7.63 -19.37 2.89
C PHE A 437 6.41 -18.89 3.70
N LEU A 438 5.94 -17.67 3.45
CA LEU A 438 4.78 -17.11 4.16
C LEU A 438 3.48 -17.85 3.82
N ARG A 439 3.28 -18.29 2.56
CA ARG A 439 2.16 -19.16 2.18
C ARG A 439 2.14 -20.47 2.98
N VAL A 440 3.30 -21.05 3.22
CA VAL A 440 3.45 -22.27 4.04
C VAL A 440 3.13 -21.98 5.51
N VAL A 441 3.60 -20.84 6.03
CA VAL A 441 3.39 -20.45 7.43
C VAL A 441 1.93 -20.18 7.73
N PHE A 442 1.27 -19.37 6.90
CA PHE A 442 -0.10 -18.92 7.17
C PHE A 442 -1.17 -19.91 6.66
N ALA A 443 -0.82 -20.77 5.72
CA ALA A 443 -1.70 -21.79 5.16
C ALA A 443 -3.05 -21.21 4.64
N ASN A 444 -3.03 -19.98 4.11
CA ASN A 444 -4.21 -19.26 3.66
C ASN A 444 -4.07 -18.79 2.21
N HIS A 445 -5.07 -18.07 1.70
CA HIS A 445 -4.98 -17.39 0.42
C HIS A 445 -4.07 -16.17 0.55
N PHE A 446 -2.92 -16.20 -0.12
CA PHE A 446 -1.93 -15.13 -0.06
C PHE A 446 -1.51 -14.70 -1.48
N PRO A 447 -2.35 -13.92 -2.17
CA PRO A 447 -2.02 -13.36 -3.47
C PRO A 447 -1.09 -12.15 -3.37
N GLN A 448 -0.36 -11.93 -4.46
CA GLN A 448 0.28 -10.66 -4.77
C GLN A 448 -0.57 -9.94 -5.82
N GLY A 449 -0.78 -8.63 -5.61
CA GLY A 449 -1.50 -7.77 -6.54
C GLY A 449 -0.65 -6.60 -7.04
N TYR A 450 -1.05 -6.02 -8.16
CA TYR A 450 -0.46 -4.84 -8.76
C TYR A 450 -1.54 -3.83 -9.16
N GLY A 451 -1.24 -2.57 -8.92
CA GLY A 451 -2.04 -1.43 -9.34
C GLY A 451 -1.39 -0.11 -8.96
N LEU A 452 -1.98 0.96 -9.45
CA LEU A 452 -1.54 2.34 -9.23
C LEU A 452 -2.72 3.16 -8.69
N THR A 453 -2.47 4.38 -8.25
CA THR A 453 -3.55 5.31 -7.91
C THR A 453 -4.46 5.52 -9.12
N GLU A 454 -3.87 5.61 -10.30
CA GLU A 454 -4.51 5.77 -11.61
C GLU A 454 -5.37 4.57 -12.05
N THR A 455 -5.23 3.41 -11.41
CA THR A 455 -6.07 2.21 -11.65
C THR A 455 -6.93 1.83 -10.43
N TYR A 456 -7.17 2.77 -9.53
CA TYR A 456 -7.86 2.55 -8.25
C TYR A 456 -7.28 1.35 -7.46
N ALA A 457 -5.95 1.24 -7.42
CA ALA A 457 -5.16 0.17 -6.80
C ALA A 457 -5.25 -1.23 -7.44
N VAL A 458 -6.10 -1.48 -8.44
CA VAL A 458 -6.42 -2.85 -8.89
C VAL A 458 -6.30 -2.97 -10.40
N ALA A 459 -5.25 -3.64 -10.89
CA ALA A 459 -5.08 -3.98 -12.31
C ALA A 459 -4.76 -5.45 -12.53
N LEU A 460 -3.83 -6.02 -11.75
CA LEU A 460 -3.41 -7.43 -11.83
C LEU A 460 -3.48 -8.05 -10.44
N ALA A 461 -3.83 -9.34 -10.34
CA ALA A 461 -3.78 -10.08 -9.10
C ALA A 461 -3.67 -11.59 -9.32
N GLN A 462 -3.04 -12.28 -8.39
CA GLN A 462 -3.06 -13.74 -8.32
C GLN A 462 -4.44 -14.22 -7.85
N THR A 463 -4.96 -15.23 -8.51
CA THR A 463 -6.26 -15.82 -8.19
C THR A 463 -6.13 -16.95 -7.17
N VAL A 464 -7.25 -17.38 -6.62
CA VAL A 464 -7.30 -18.55 -5.73
C VAL A 464 -6.77 -19.79 -6.48
N GLY A 465 -5.84 -20.50 -5.83
CA GLY A 465 -5.18 -21.68 -6.41
C GLY A 465 -3.94 -21.38 -7.25
N ASP A 466 -3.61 -20.12 -7.50
CA ASP A 466 -2.32 -19.74 -8.08
C ASP A 466 -1.22 -19.70 -7.00
N PHE A 467 -0.44 -20.76 -6.95
CA PHE A 467 0.69 -20.87 -6.04
C PHE A 467 2.02 -20.43 -6.68
N SER A 468 2.01 -19.83 -7.85
CA SER A 468 3.22 -19.26 -8.43
C SER A 468 3.76 -18.10 -7.61
N ALA A 469 5.04 -17.79 -7.73
CA ALA A 469 5.68 -16.67 -7.05
C ALA A 469 6.53 -15.85 -8.03
N GLY A 470 6.78 -14.57 -7.68
CA GLY A 470 7.58 -13.67 -8.52
C GLY A 470 6.79 -13.06 -9.69
N ASN A 471 5.47 -13.09 -9.64
CA ASN A 471 4.57 -12.40 -10.57
C ASN A 471 3.41 -11.74 -9.82
N CYS A 472 2.69 -10.86 -10.51
CA CYS A 472 1.51 -10.17 -9.99
C CYS A 472 0.19 -10.83 -10.42
N GLY A 473 0.25 -12.04 -10.98
CA GLY A 473 -0.94 -12.77 -11.42
C GLY A 473 -1.53 -12.29 -12.74
N ALA A 474 -2.83 -12.47 -12.86
CA ALA A 474 -3.62 -12.23 -14.07
C ALA A 474 -4.22 -10.81 -14.12
N VAL A 475 -4.73 -10.45 -15.29
CA VAL A 475 -5.60 -9.28 -15.45
C VAL A 475 -6.86 -9.48 -14.60
N THR A 476 -7.22 -8.47 -13.81
CA THR A 476 -8.42 -8.51 -12.98
C THR A 476 -9.70 -8.38 -13.83
N VAL A 477 -10.84 -8.73 -13.24
CA VAL A 477 -12.11 -8.80 -13.98
C VAL A 477 -12.60 -7.46 -14.54
N ALA A 478 -12.10 -6.33 -14.03
CA ALA A 478 -12.49 -4.99 -14.46
C ALA A 478 -11.47 -4.32 -15.40
N ASN A 479 -10.46 -5.05 -15.89
CA ASN A 479 -9.39 -4.46 -16.70
C ASN A 479 -9.08 -5.27 -17.95
N GLU A 480 -8.41 -4.63 -18.88
CA GLU A 480 -7.71 -5.18 -20.02
C GLU A 480 -6.26 -4.69 -19.98
N CYS A 481 -5.32 -5.52 -20.42
CA CYS A 481 -3.90 -5.19 -20.43
C CYS A 481 -3.26 -5.62 -21.77
N CYS A 482 -2.26 -4.87 -22.22
CA CYS A 482 -1.31 -5.29 -23.25
C CYS A 482 0.07 -4.72 -22.94
N LEU A 483 1.10 -5.20 -23.63
CA LEU A 483 2.45 -4.64 -23.55
C LEU A 483 2.78 -3.89 -24.84
N GLU A 484 3.37 -2.71 -24.71
CA GLU A 484 3.89 -1.90 -25.80
C GLU A 484 5.42 -2.01 -25.85
N ASP A 485 5.97 -2.14 -27.04
CA ASP A 485 7.41 -2.21 -27.27
C ASP A 485 8.13 -0.97 -26.73
N VAL A 486 9.31 -1.16 -26.14
CA VAL A 486 10.16 -0.10 -25.59
C VAL A 486 11.51 -0.17 -26.28
N ALA A 487 11.60 0.47 -27.44
CA ALA A 487 12.74 0.36 -28.35
C ALA A 487 14.07 0.83 -27.72
N ASP A 488 14.01 1.88 -26.89
CA ASP A 488 15.18 2.41 -26.17
C ASP A 488 15.73 1.46 -25.09
N MET A 489 14.98 0.42 -24.72
CA MET A 489 15.40 -0.62 -23.75
C MET A 489 15.52 -2.01 -24.41
N GLU A 490 15.29 -2.12 -25.69
CA GLU A 490 15.31 -3.40 -26.44
C GLU A 490 14.31 -4.43 -25.85
N TYR A 491 13.17 -3.95 -25.31
CA TYR A 491 12.09 -4.80 -24.85
C TYR A 491 10.95 -4.79 -25.86
N THR A 492 10.59 -5.98 -26.34
CA THR A 492 9.60 -6.12 -27.42
C THR A 492 8.54 -7.17 -27.11
N SER A 493 7.37 -6.99 -27.73
CA SER A 493 6.28 -7.96 -27.75
C SER A 493 6.64 -9.30 -28.40
N GLN A 494 7.80 -9.39 -29.08
CA GLN A 494 8.31 -10.59 -29.75
C GLN A 494 9.41 -11.29 -28.96
N ASP A 495 9.80 -10.79 -27.80
CA ASP A 495 10.87 -11.34 -26.98
C ASP A 495 10.60 -12.80 -26.58
N LYS A 496 11.69 -13.56 -26.47
CA LYS A 496 11.67 -14.96 -26.05
C LYS A 496 12.46 -15.13 -24.74
N PRO A 497 12.06 -16.00 -23.80
CA PRO A 497 10.90 -16.91 -23.89
C PRO A 497 9.54 -16.21 -23.70
N TYR A 498 9.52 -14.97 -23.18
CA TYR A 498 8.28 -14.22 -22.87
C TYR A 498 8.33 -12.82 -23.46
N PRO A 499 7.22 -12.32 -24.01
CA PRO A 499 7.10 -10.93 -24.44
C PRO A 499 7.36 -9.97 -23.27
N ARG A 500 8.05 -8.85 -23.56
CA ARG A 500 8.33 -7.77 -22.61
C ARG A 500 7.94 -6.42 -23.21
N GLY A 501 7.55 -5.47 -22.34
CA GLY A 501 7.23 -4.13 -22.80
C GLY A 501 6.66 -3.29 -21.67
N GLU A 502 6.28 -2.04 -21.99
CA GLU A 502 5.55 -1.18 -21.07
C GLU A 502 4.12 -1.68 -20.92
N LEU A 503 3.67 -1.85 -19.67
CA LEU A 503 2.30 -2.26 -19.38
C LEU A 503 1.32 -1.13 -19.71
N LEU A 504 0.37 -1.43 -20.57
CA LEU A 504 -0.79 -0.58 -20.85
C LEU A 504 -2.04 -1.19 -20.21
N VAL A 505 -2.83 -0.34 -19.56
CA VAL A 505 -4.07 -0.75 -18.86
C VAL A 505 -5.26 0.04 -19.42
N ARG A 506 -6.38 -0.64 -19.63
CA ARG A 506 -7.66 -0.02 -19.97
C ARG A 506 -8.79 -0.71 -19.19
N GLY A 507 -9.81 0.05 -18.80
CA GLY A 507 -10.97 -0.49 -18.10
C GLY A 507 -11.60 0.51 -17.15
N PRO A 508 -12.75 0.17 -16.56
CA PRO A 508 -13.50 1.07 -15.70
C PRO A 508 -12.80 1.45 -14.36
N THR A 509 -11.69 0.80 -14.00
CA THR A 509 -10.89 1.22 -12.84
C THR A 509 -9.94 2.37 -13.15
N VAL A 510 -9.65 2.61 -14.45
CA VAL A 510 -8.66 3.60 -14.87
C VAL A 510 -9.21 5.01 -14.69
N PHE A 511 -8.41 5.90 -14.10
CA PHE A 511 -8.73 7.30 -13.90
C PHE A 511 -8.97 8.04 -15.23
N LYS A 512 -9.59 9.22 -15.13
CA LYS A 512 -9.86 10.01 -16.31
C LYS A 512 -8.74 11.01 -16.59
N GLU A 513 -8.28 11.72 -15.58
CA GLU A 513 -7.34 12.81 -15.73
C GLU A 513 -6.62 13.19 -14.42
N TYR A 514 -5.49 13.86 -14.55
CA TYR A 514 -4.86 14.56 -13.43
C TYR A 514 -5.51 15.94 -13.23
N TYR A 515 -5.85 16.24 -11.98
CA TYR A 515 -6.51 17.48 -11.60
C TYR A 515 -5.68 18.71 -12.00
N LYS A 516 -6.27 19.62 -12.79
CA LYS A 516 -5.63 20.82 -13.34
C LYS A 516 -4.28 20.57 -14.05
N ASN A 517 -4.10 19.39 -14.64
CA ASN A 517 -2.86 19.02 -15.34
C ASN A 517 -3.14 18.28 -16.65
N PRO A 518 -3.62 19.01 -17.69
CA PRO A 518 -3.95 18.41 -18.97
C PRO A 518 -2.71 17.89 -19.74
N GLU A 519 -1.54 18.50 -19.53
CA GLU A 519 -0.31 18.09 -20.19
C GLU A 519 0.14 16.69 -19.76
N ASP A 520 0.23 16.45 -18.45
CA ASP A 520 0.58 15.13 -17.95
C ASP A 520 -0.52 14.10 -18.20
N THR A 521 -1.78 14.53 -18.22
CA THR A 521 -2.89 13.68 -18.62
C THR A 521 -2.70 13.18 -20.06
N ALA A 522 -2.47 14.07 -21.00
CA ALA A 522 -2.26 13.71 -22.41
C ALA A 522 -1.04 12.77 -22.60
N LYS A 523 0.06 13.00 -21.88
CA LYS A 523 1.25 12.15 -21.92
C LYS A 523 1.02 10.74 -21.34
N SER A 524 0.04 10.59 -20.44
CA SER A 524 -0.25 9.33 -19.75
C SER A 524 -1.16 8.40 -20.53
N PHE A 525 -1.72 8.83 -21.63
CA PHE A 525 -2.57 8.00 -22.48
C PHE A 525 -1.99 7.86 -23.89
N THR A 526 -2.29 6.73 -24.51
CA THR A 526 -2.08 6.53 -25.95
C THR A 526 -3.22 7.17 -26.72
N GLU A 527 -3.04 7.38 -28.04
CA GLU A 527 -4.10 7.92 -28.92
C GLU A 527 -5.36 7.05 -28.94
N ASP A 528 -5.22 5.74 -28.72
CA ASP A 528 -6.33 4.78 -28.67
C ASP A 528 -6.83 4.51 -27.24
N GLY A 529 -6.49 5.38 -26.27
CA GLY A 529 -7.10 5.45 -24.94
C GLY A 529 -6.55 4.47 -23.91
N TRP A 530 -5.36 3.92 -24.10
CA TRP A 530 -4.69 3.11 -23.09
C TRP A 530 -3.88 3.96 -22.12
N PHE A 531 -4.01 3.67 -20.85
CA PHE A 531 -3.18 4.27 -19.81
C PHE A 531 -1.78 3.64 -19.81
N LYS A 532 -0.75 4.46 -19.92
CA LYS A 532 0.67 4.11 -19.85
C LYS A 532 1.12 4.09 -18.40
N THR A 533 1.43 2.90 -17.88
CA THR A 533 1.78 2.76 -16.47
C THR A 533 3.19 3.24 -16.14
N GLY A 534 4.08 3.27 -17.11
CA GLY A 534 5.51 3.48 -16.93
C GLY A 534 6.22 2.28 -16.30
N ASP A 535 5.56 1.13 -16.16
CA ASP A 535 6.13 -0.09 -15.61
C ASP A 535 6.44 -1.09 -16.72
N ILE A 536 7.64 -1.65 -16.70
CA ILE A 536 8.09 -2.69 -17.64
C ILE A 536 7.69 -4.05 -17.08
N VAL A 537 7.05 -4.85 -17.93
CA VAL A 537 6.42 -6.11 -17.53
C VAL A 537 6.70 -7.20 -18.55
N SER A 538 6.70 -8.46 -18.13
CA SER A 538 6.66 -9.65 -19.00
C SER A 538 5.40 -10.46 -18.74
N ILE A 539 4.95 -11.22 -19.75
CA ILE A 539 3.78 -12.13 -19.68
C ILE A 539 4.26 -13.54 -19.93
N ASP A 540 3.97 -14.48 -19.02
CA ASP A 540 4.31 -15.88 -19.21
C ASP A 540 3.25 -16.65 -20.04
N GLU A 541 3.52 -17.95 -20.32
CA GLU A 541 2.65 -18.82 -21.13
C GLU A 541 1.25 -19.05 -20.54
N LEU A 542 1.08 -18.79 -19.24
CA LEU A 542 -0.21 -18.88 -18.56
C LEU A 542 -0.91 -17.51 -18.44
N GLY A 543 -0.40 -16.48 -19.11
CA GLY A 543 -0.98 -15.14 -19.07
C GLY A 543 -0.85 -14.46 -17.69
N ARG A 544 0.24 -14.78 -16.95
CA ARG A 544 0.56 -14.09 -15.69
C ARG A 544 1.60 -13.01 -15.94
N PHE A 545 1.39 -11.89 -15.32
CA PHE A 545 2.19 -10.68 -15.49
C PHE A 545 3.25 -10.58 -14.40
N ARG A 546 4.47 -10.24 -14.81
CA ARG A 546 5.60 -10.03 -13.92
C ARG A 546 6.18 -8.65 -14.14
N VAL A 547 6.13 -7.80 -13.13
CA VAL A 547 6.82 -6.50 -13.15
C VAL A 547 8.33 -6.74 -13.13
N ILE A 548 9.03 -6.17 -14.09
CA ILE A 548 10.48 -6.20 -14.19
C ILE A 548 11.05 -5.01 -13.41
N ASP A 549 10.66 -3.78 -13.77
CA ASP A 549 10.96 -2.54 -13.04
C ASP A 549 10.12 -1.36 -13.60
N ARG A 550 10.26 -0.20 -12.97
CA ARG A 550 9.77 1.06 -13.54
C ARG A 550 10.74 1.56 -14.61
N ARG A 551 10.21 1.99 -15.75
CA ARG A 551 11.00 2.53 -16.87
C ARG A 551 11.98 3.64 -16.41
N LYS A 552 11.53 4.52 -15.50
CA LYS A 552 12.35 5.63 -14.95
C LYS A 552 13.40 5.19 -13.92
N ASN A 553 13.28 4.00 -13.34
CA ASN A 553 14.19 3.49 -12.32
C ASN A 553 15.26 2.55 -12.88
N VAL A 554 15.05 2.03 -14.08
CA VAL A 554 16.03 1.16 -14.73
C VAL A 554 17.32 1.97 -14.98
N LEU A 555 18.43 1.41 -14.53
CA LEU A 555 19.75 2.01 -14.69
C LEU A 555 20.45 1.37 -15.88
N LYS A 556 21.20 2.15 -16.64
CA LYS A 556 22.09 1.66 -17.70
C LYS A 556 23.53 1.83 -17.25
N LEU A 557 24.30 0.75 -17.15
CA LEU A 557 25.72 0.81 -16.79
C LEU A 557 26.59 1.14 -18.01
N ALA A 558 27.86 1.48 -17.76
CA ALA A 558 28.82 1.87 -18.80
C ALA A 558 28.99 0.81 -19.92
N GLN A 559 28.86 -0.46 -19.60
CA GLN A 559 28.91 -1.55 -20.57
C GLN A 559 27.58 -1.80 -21.34
N GLY A 560 26.56 -0.97 -21.11
CA GLY A 560 25.27 -1.06 -21.80
C GLY A 560 24.22 -1.94 -21.14
N GLU A 561 24.53 -2.60 -20.03
CA GLU A 561 23.59 -3.47 -19.30
C GLU A 561 22.52 -2.68 -18.56
N TYR A 562 21.28 -3.12 -18.68
CA TYR A 562 20.14 -2.55 -17.97
C TYR A 562 19.91 -3.26 -16.62
N ILE A 563 19.86 -2.47 -15.55
CA ILE A 563 19.74 -2.94 -14.17
C ILE A 563 18.41 -2.52 -13.58
N SER A 564 17.75 -3.47 -12.91
CA SER A 564 16.59 -3.23 -12.04
C SER A 564 17.08 -3.10 -10.59
N PRO A 565 17.28 -1.89 -10.06
CA PRO A 565 17.78 -1.70 -8.69
C PRO A 565 16.76 -2.17 -7.65
N GLU A 566 15.47 -1.95 -7.85
CA GLU A 566 14.42 -2.39 -6.91
C GLU A 566 14.38 -3.92 -6.76
N ARG A 567 14.61 -4.67 -7.85
CA ARG A 567 14.72 -6.12 -7.79
C ARG A 567 15.88 -6.56 -6.90
N ILE A 568 17.04 -5.94 -7.05
CA ILE A 568 18.26 -6.26 -6.29
C ILE A 568 18.04 -5.93 -4.80
N GLU A 569 17.51 -4.75 -4.51
CA GLU A 569 17.18 -4.29 -3.15
C GLU A 569 16.24 -5.27 -2.45
N ASN A 570 15.15 -5.66 -3.12
CA ASN A 570 14.17 -6.58 -2.57
C ASN A 570 14.76 -7.96 -2.27
N VAL A 571 15.63 -8.48 -3.13
CA VAL A 571 16.32 -9.75 -2.90
C VAL A 571 17.24 -9.65 -1.68
N TYR A 572 17.99 -8.58 -1.54
CA TYR A 572 18.88 -8.40 -0.38
C TYR A 572 18.08 -8.24 0.92
N LEU A 573 17.06 -7.39 0.94
CA LEU A 573 16.24 -7.17 2.14
C LEU A 573 15.47 -8.44 2.59
N ALA A 574 15.03 -9.27 1.65
CA ALA A 574 14.33 -10.51 1.97
C ALA A 574 15.23 -11.62 2.52
N ASN A 575 16.54 -11.58 2.19
CA ASN A 575 17.48 -12.66 2.51
C ASN A 575 18.62 -12.25 3.46
N ALA A 576 18.68 -10.96 3.85
CA ALA A 576 19.61 -10.41 4.83
C ALA A 576 18.83 -9.61 5.88
N PRO A 577 18.20 -10.27 6.87
CA PRO A 577 17.24 -9.63 7.79
C PRO A 577 17.85 -8.55 8.70
N TYR A 578 19.16 -8.48 8.80
CA TYR A 578 19.88 -7.41 9.47
C TYR A 578 19.90 -6.09 8.68
N LEU A 579 19.40 -6.10 7.44
CA LEU A 579 19.19 -4.92 6.60
C LEU A 579 17.71 -4.54 6.58
N GLY A 580 17.38 -3.32 6.96
CA GLY A 580 16.01 -2.80 6.99
C GLY A 580 15.65 -1.89 5.84
N GLN A 581 16.66 -1.30 5.20
CA GLN A 581 16.51 -0.37 4.08
C GLN A 581 17.63 -0.60 3.07
N ALA A 582 17.36 -0.34 1.79
CA ALA A 582 18.35 -0.50 0.73
C ALA A 582 18.18 0.58 -0.34
N TYR A 583 19.32 1.09 -0.82
CA TYR A 583 19.42 1.91 -2.02
C TYR A 583 20.59 1.39 -2.87
N VAL A 584 20.28 0.75 -3.97
CA VAL A 584 21.25 0.33 -4.98
C VAL A 584 21.42 1.44 -6.00
N HIS A 585 22.66 1.84 -6.24
CA HIS A 585 23.04 2.87 -7.20
C HIS A 585 23.94 2.29 -8.30
N GLY A 586 23.67 2.72 -9.53
CA GLY A 586 24.49 2.53 -10.70
C GLY A 586 24.54 3.84 -11.50
N ASP A 587 25.67 4.09 -12.12
CA ASP A 587 25.89 5.27 -12.96
C ASP A 587 26.28 4.83 -14.38
N SER A 588 25.82 5.55 -15.40
CA SER A 588 26.12 5.22 -16.80
C SER A 588 27.61 5.35 -17.16
N SER A 589 28.40 6.00 -16.32
CA SER A 589 29.86 6.07 -16.40
C SER A 589 30.59 4.93 -15.66
N GLN A 590 29.86 4.13 -14.85
CA GLN A 590 30.41 3.11 -13.98
C GLN A 590 29.99 1.71 -14.41
N SER A 591 30.89 0.74 -14.25
CA SER A 591 30.62 -0.68 -14.58
C SER A 591 30.14 -1.51 -13.39
N ASN A 592 30.08 -0.93 -12.20
CA ASN A 592 29.74 -1.60 -10.96
C ASN A 592 28.58 -0.93 -10.24
N LEU A 593 27.88 -1.70 -9.40
CA LEU A 593 26.86 -1.21 -8.49
C LEU A 593 27.46 -0.98 -7.10
N VAL A 594 26.98 0.06 -6.43
CA VAL A 594 27.23 0.34 -5.01
C VAL A 594 25.91 0.42 -4.26
N SER A 595 25.93 0.28 -2.92
CA SER A 595 24.68 0.33 -2.15
C SER A 595 24.85 0.98 -0.79
N ILE A 596 23.80 1.71 -0.36
CA ILE A 596 23.63 2.22 1.00
C ILE A 596 22.52 1.41 1.65
N PHE A 597 22.80 0.83 2.81
CA PHE A 597 21.84 0.05 3.58
C PHE A 597 21.57 0.66 4.95
N GLY A 598 20.29 0.65 5.36
CA GLY A 598 19.89 0.85 6.74
C GLY A 598 19.94 -0.48 7.49
N ILE A 599 20.58 -0.50 8.66
CA ILE A 599 20.66 -1.68 9.52
C ILE A 599 19.50 -1.79 10.49
N GLN A 600 19.11 -3.01 10.85
CA GLN A 600 18.16 -3.29 11.94
C GLN A 600 18.95 -3.67 13.20
N PRO A 601 18.92 -2.87 14.27
CA PRO A 601 19.80 -3.01 15.42
C PRO A 601 19.81 -4.40 16.06
N ASP A 602 18.65 -5.00 16.28
CA ASP A 602 18.47 -6.32 16.88
C ASP A 602 19.11 -7.43 16.03
N MET A 603 18.77 -7.46 14.74
CA MET A 603 19.27 -8.46 13.80
C MET A 603 20.74 -8.21 13.44
N PHE A 604 21.17 -6.94 13.38
CA PHE A 604 22.55 -6.59 13.08
C PHE A 604 23.50 -6.95 14.22
N SER A 605 23.09 -6.76 15.47
CA SER A 605 23.82 -7.23 16.66
C SER A 605 24.09 -8.74 16.59
N ALA A 606 23.08 -9.54 16.28
CA ALA A 606 23.21 -10.97 16.10
C ALA A 606 24.12 -11.35 14.91
N PHE A 607 24.06 -10.61 13.81
CA PHE A 607 24.94 -10.78 12.65
C PHE A 607 26.41 -10.50 13.03
N LEU A 608 26.69 -9.42 13.76
CA LEU A 608 28.05 -9.06 14.22
C LEU A 608 28.67 -10.16 15.10
N GLU A 609 27.91 -10.66 16.07
CA GLU A 609 28.38 -11.74 16.94
C GLU A 609 28.70 -13.00 16.14
N LYS A 610 27.81 -13.41 15.25
CA LYS A 610 27.95 -14.64 14.43
C LYS A 610 29.00 -14.56 13.35
N SER A 611 29.07 -13.44 12.60
CA SER A 611 29.83 -13.35 11.35
C SER A 611 31.16 -12.61 11.50
N VAL A 612 31.27 -11.75 12.51
CA VAL A 612 32.45 -10.90 12.74
C VAL A 612 33.13 -11.21 14.07
N GLY A 613 32.42 -11.88 15.00
CA GLY A 613 32.90 -12.19 16.36
C GLY A 613 32.88 -10.99 17.30
N VAL A 614 32.09 -9.97 17.01
CA VAL A 614 31.95 -8.74 17.81
C VAL A 614 30.59 -8.76 18.50
N LYS A 615 30.58 -8.60 19.83
CA LYS A 615 29.35 -8.59 20.62
C LYS A 615 29.01 -7.16 21.05
N ILE A 616 27.92 -6.63 20.49
CA ILE A 616 27.37 -5.31 20.81
C ILE A 616 25.89 -5.51 21.14
N LYS A 617 25.39 -4.82 22.16
CA LYS A 617 23.96 -4.86 22.51
C LYS A 617 23.15 -4.12 21.42
N ASP A 618 21.97 -4.63 21.09
CA ASP A 618 21.05 -4.02 20.15
C ASP A 618 20.56 -2.63 20.56
N THR A 619 20.59 -2.34 21.87
CA THR A 619 20.25 -1.04 22.45
C THR A 619 21.39 -0.02 22.38
N ASP A 620 22.63 -0.45 22.10
CA ASP A 620 23.80 0.45 21.97
C ASP A 620 23.95 0.91 20.52
N LEU A 621 23.07 1.82 20.11
CA LEU A 621 22.99 2.33 18.74
C LEU A 621 24.30 2.99 18.28
N LYS A 622 25.01 3.69 19.19
CA LYS A 622 26.31 4.34 18.86
C LYS A 622 27.40 3.33 18.55
N ALA A 623 27.50 2.25 19.33
CA ALA A 623 28.47 1.20 19.08
C ALA A 623 28.12 0.42 17.80
N LEU A 624 26.85 0.17 17.52
CA LEU A 624 26.41 -0.45 16.25
C LEU A 624 26.75 0.42 15.04
N GLU A 625 26.54 1.73 15.14
CA GLU A 625 26.86 2.67 14.06
C GLU A 625 28.39 2.75 13.82
N ALA A 626 29.18 2.78 14.87
CA ALA A 626 30.64 2.73 14.75
C ALA A 626 31.11 1.43 14.12
N ALA A 627 30.59 0.28 14.56
CA ALA A 627 30.93 -1.02 13.97
C ALA A 627 30.53 -1.11 12.48
N ALA A 628 29.43 -0.50 12.10
CA ALA A 628 28.97 -0.44 10.71
C ALA A 628 29.96 0.27 9.76
N GLN A 629 30.80 1.16 10.28
CA GLN A 629 31.85 1.85 9.50
C GLN A 629 33.13 1.02 9.33
N GLU A 630 33.31 -0.03 10.13
CA GLU A 630 34.52 -0.84 10.05
C GLU A 630 34.60 -1.63 8.74
N GLN A 631 35.77 -1.59 8.09
CA GLN A 631 36.03 -2.33 6.84
C GLN A 631 35.77 -3.84 6.99
N LYS A 632 36.12 -4.43 8.15
CA LYS A 632 35.87 -5.84 8.44
C LYS A 632 34.37 -6.18 8.39
N VAL A 633 33.52 -5.31 8.94
CA VAL A 633 32.07 -5.48 8.96
C VAL A 633 31.48 -5.31 7.57
N ARG A 634 31.87 -4.26 6.83
CA ARG A 634 31.45 -4.05 5.44
C ARG A 634 31.83 -5.24 4.54
N SER A 635 33.04 -5.77 4.72
CA SER A 635 33.49 -6.95 3.97
C SER A 635 32.69 -8.21 4.31
N ALA A 636 32.31 -8.41 5.57
CA ALA A 636 31.46 -9.53 5.99
C ALA A 636 30.05 -9.42 5.36
N VAL A 637 29.48 -8.22 5.35
CA VAL A 637 28.19 -7.95 4.71
C VAL A 637 28.26 -8.23 3.20
N LEU A 638 29.28 -7.70 2.49
CA LEU A 638 29.46 -7.94 1.06
C LEU A 638 29.58 -9.44 0.74
N LYS A 639 30.31 -10.19 1.57
CA LYS A 639 30.44 -11.65 1.40
C LYS A 639 29.07 -12.36 1.52
N GLU A 640 28.22 -11.95 2.45
CA GLU A 640 26.87 -12.51 2.56
C GLU A 640 25.98 -12.09 1.39
N LEU A 641 26.00 -10.82 0.98
CA LEU A 641 25.25 -10.35 -0.18
C LEU A 641 25.66 -11.04 -1.48
N MET A 642 26.95 -11.36 -1.65
CA MET A 642 27.42 -12.17 -2.77
C MET A 642 26.83 -13.58 -2.78
N LYS A 643 26.67 -14.22 -1.61
CA LYS A 643 26.00 -15.53 -1.50
C LYS A 643 24.52 -15.42 -1.84
N VAL A 644 23.86 -14.39 -1.32
CA VAL A 644 22.44 -14.10 -1.61
C VAL A 644 22.25 -13.91 -3.12
N GLY A 645 23.03 -13.05 -3.76
CA GLY A 645 22.93 -12.78 -5.19
C GLY A 645 23.19 -14.03 -6.05
N LYS A 646 24.21 -14.86 -5.72
CA LYS A 646 24.45 -16.14 -6.38
C LYS A 646 23.24 -17.08 -6.28
N LYS A 647 22.63 -17.20 -5.09
CA LYS A 647 21.42 -18.01 -4.88
C LYS A 647 20.23 -17.47 -5.68
N ALA A 648 20.13 -16.16 -5.82
CA ALA A 648 19.11 -15.47 -6.61
C ALA A 648 19.41 -15.44 -8.12
N LYS A 649 20.53 -16.06 -8.56
CA LYS A 649 21.00 -16.10 -9.95
C LYS A 649 21.22 -14.72 -10.55
N PHE A 650 21.82 -13.80 -9.78
CA PHE A 650 22.26 -12.52 -10.30
C PHE A 650 23.36 -12.68 -11.32
N ASN A 651 23.32 -11.88 -12.38
CA ASN A 651 24.44 -11.70 -13.28
C ASN A 651 25.62 -11.04 -12.57
N SER A 652 26.82 -11.14 -13.11
CA SER A 652 28.02 -10.58 -12.48
C SER A 652 27.94 -9.08 -12.21
N TYR A 653 27.26 -8.35 -13.08
CA TYR A 653 27.05 -6.90 -13.01
C TYR A 653 25.89 -6.48 -12.09
N GLU A 654 25.05 -7.41 -11.67
CA GLU A 654 23.96 -7.15 -10.70
C GLU A 654 24.41 -7.24 -9.23
N HIS A 655 25.64 -7.67 -8.98
CA HIS A 655 26.19 -7.73 -7.64
C HIS A 655 26.75 -6.36 -7.21
N VAL A 656 26.36 -5.88 -6.04
CA VAL A 656 26.99 -4.69 -5.45
C VAL A 656 28.45 -4.97 -5.09
N ARG A 657 29.33 -4.01 -5.34
CA ARG A 657 30.77 -4.14 -5.12
C ARG A 657 31.27 -3.38 -3.91
N ASN A 658 30.51 -2.39 -3.45
CA ASN A 658 30.81 -1.67 -2.22
C ASN A 658 29.52 -1.31 -1.49
N VAL A 659 29.60 -1.19 -0.16
CA VAL A 659 28.43 -0.88 0.69
C VAL A 659 28.78 0.18 1.74
N ARG A 660 27.77 0.99 2.09
CA ARG A 660 27.74 1.79 3.32
C ARG A 660 26.58 1.31 4.18
N LEU A 661 26.81 1.25 5.48
CA LEU A 661 25.84 0.79 6.47
C LEU A 661 25.56 1.93 7.42
N MET A 662 24.28 2.24 7.66
CA MET A 662 23.83 3.32 8.52
C MET A 662 22.66 2.83 9.36
N LEU A 663 22.33 3.50 10.47
CA LEU A 663 21.17 3.12 11.29
C LEU A 663 19.87 3.37 10.53
N GLU A 664 19.60 4.60 10.17
CA GLU A 664 18.38 4.97 9.43
C GLU A 664 18.69 6.01 8.35
N PRO A 665 19.26 5.58 7.20
CA PRO A 665 19.67 6.52 6.15
C PRO A 665 18.49 7.19 5.44
N PHE A 666 17.31 6.54 5.41
CA PHE A 666 16.14 7.02 4.69
C PHE A 666 14.92 7.12 5.61
N SER A 667 14.33 8.31 5.71
CA SER A 667 13.10 8.53 6.46
C SER A 667 12.20 9.54 5.73
N ILE A 668 10.98 9.73 6.23
CA ILE A 668 10.05 10.75 5.71
C ILE A 668 10.56 12.13 6.14
N GLU A 669 11.05 12.23 7.38
CA GLU A 669 11.56 13.46 7.99
C GLU A 669 12.77 14.02 7.25
N ASN A 670 13.63 13.14 6.70
CA ASN A 670 14.77 13.56 5.89
C ASN A 670 14.44 13.66 4.38
N GLU A 671 13.15 13.55 4.04
CA GLU A 671 12.58 13.68 2.70
C GLU A 671 13.05 12.64 1.66
N LEU A 672 13.69 11.55 2.09
CA LEU A 672 14.18 10.50 1.20
C LEU A 672 13.18 9.36 1.00
N LEU A 673 12.14 9.28 1.84
CA LEU A 673 11.01 8.39 1.63
C LEU A 673 9.74 9.18 1.31
N THR A 674 8.88 8.55 0.53
CA THR A 674 7.49 8.99 0.41
C THR A 674 6.71 8.61 1.67
N PRO A 675 5.52 9.20 1.93
CA PRO A 675 4.65 8.76 3.02
C PRO A 675 4.30 7.27 3.00
N THR A 676 4.39 6.63 1.84
CA THR A 676 4.22 5.18 1.66
C THR A 676 5.53 4.40 1.77
N LEU A 677 6.57 5.02 2.33
CA LEU A 677 7.90 4.46 2.54
C LEU A 677 8.63 4.02 1.26
N LYS A 678 8.25 4.56 0.10
CA LYS A 678 8.97 4.36 -1.17
C LYS A 678 10.14 5.32 -1.27
N LEU A 679 11.27 4.82 -1.72
CA LEU A 679 12.50 5.62 -1.85
C LEU A 679 12.39 6.66 -2.97
N LYS A 680 12.74 7.90 -2.66
CA LYS A 680 12.87 8.98 -3.63
C LYS A 680 14.29 8.96 -4.21
N ARG A 681 14.52 8.11 -5.23
CA ARG A 681 15.85 7.83 -5.80
C ARG A 681 16.66 9.05 -6.22
N PRO A 682 16.10 10.06 -6.95
CA PRO A 682 16.86 11.25 -7.33
C PRO A 682 17.36 12.06 -6.13
N GLN A 683 16.50 12.23 -5.12
CA GLN A 683 16.86 12.95 -3.89
C GLN A 683 17.91 12.19 -3.08
N THR A 684 17.78 10.85 -3.03
CA THR A 684 18.73 9.98 -2.36
C THR A 684 20.09 10.03 -3.05
N ALA A 685 20.13 9.94 -4.38
CA ALA A 685 21.35 10.09 -5.16
C ALA A 685 22.05 11.44 -4.90
N LYS A 686 21.27 12.52 -4.89
CA LYS A 686 21.78 13.87 -4.63
C LYS A 686 22.34 14.02 -3.21
N LYS A 687 21.60 13.53 -2.20
CA LYS A 687 22.00 13.64 -0.79
C LYS A 687 23.27 12.87 -0.47
N TYR A 688 23.41 11.69 -1.07
CA TYR A 688 24.53 10.78 -0.79
C TYR A 688 25.57 10.78 -1.91
N ARG A 689 25.63 11.84 -2.75
CA ARG A 689 26.57 11.90 -3.89
C ARG A 689 28.01 11.69 -3.45
N ASP A 690 28.46 12.40 -2.42
CA ASP A 690 29.84 12.29 -1.92
C ASP A 690 30.16 10.87 -1.44
N VAL A 691 29.22 10.25 -0.71
CA VAL A 691 29.34 8.86 -0.22
C VAL A 691 29.40 7.86 -1.39
N ILE A 692 28.61 8.09 -2.44
CA ILE A 692 28.60 7.26 -3.64
C ILE A 692 29.93 7.38 -4.39
N ASP A 693 30.44 8.59 -4.55
CA ASP A 693 31.72 8.85 -5.21
C ASP A 693 32.90 8.25 -4.46
N GLU A 694 32.90 8.33 -3.11
CA GLU A 694 33.86 7.62 -2.26
C GLU A 694 33.82 6.10 -2.48
N MET A 695 32.62 5.51 -2.54
CA MET A 695 32.48 4.07 -2.78
C MET A 695 33.06 3.64 -4.12
N TYR A 696 32.87 4.44 -5.17
CA TYR A 696 33.46 4.16 -6.49
C TYR A 696 34.97 4.34 -6.47
N ALA A 697 35.49 5.39 -5.84
CA ALA A 697 36.96 5.59 -5.69
C ALA A 697 37.61 4.44 -4.92
N GLU A 698 36.97 3.91 -3.87
CA GLU A 698 37.47 2.72 -3.16
C GLU A 698 37.54 1.47 -4.07
N ILE A 699 36.59 1.28 -4.98
CA ILE A 699 36.59 0.17 -5.95
C ILE A 699 37.74 0.34 -6.93
N GLU A 700 37.98 1.53 -7.46
CA GLU A 700 39.06 1.83 -8.39
C GLU A 700 40.43 1.58 -7.76
N GLN A 701 40.65 1.99 -6.50
CA GLN A 701 41.88 1.74 -5.76
C GLN A 701 42.16 0.25 -5.53
N GLN A 702 41.10 -0.54 -5.27
CA GLN A 702 41.25 -2.00 -5.10
C GLN A 702 41.49 -2.74 -6.42
N GLY A 703 41.04 -2.18 -7.55
CA GLY A 703 41.20 -2.75 -8.89
C GLY A 703 42.56 -2.41 -9.57
N THR A 704 43.33 -1.48 -9.02
CA THR A 704 44.65 -1.12 -9.58
C THR A 704 45.69 -2.13 -9.10
N PRO A 705 46.31 -2.96 -9.98
CA PRO A 705 47.41 -3.84 -9.57
C PRO A 705 48.53 -2.98 -8.97
N ALA A 706 49.03 -3.37 -7.80
CA ALA A 706 50.22 -2.73 -7.24
C ALA A 706 51.28 -2.66 -8.35
N LYS A 707 51.68 -1.44 -8.74
CA LYS A 707 52.77 -1.25 -9.70
C LYS A 707 53.95 -2.09 -9.23
N ALA A 708 54.26 -3.15 -9.99
CA ALA A 708 55.47 -3.89 -9.78
C ALA A 708 56.60 -2.85 -9.79
N LYS A 709 57.36 -2.75 -8.70
CA LYS A 709 58.62 -2.01 -8.68
C LYS A 709 59.52 -2.68 -9.69
N LEU A 710 59.75 -2.03 -10.82
CA LEU A 710 60.88 -2.30 -11.71
C LEU A 710 62.15 -1.88 -11.03
#